data_ab8d20e39cda3fe7e499ec31416aaad5
#
_entry.id   ab8d20e39cda3fe7e499ec31416aaad5
#
_cell.length_a   1.000
_cell.length_b   1.000
_cell.length_c   1.000
_cell.angle_alpha   90.00
_cell.angle_beta   90.00
_cell.angle_gamma   90.00
#
_symmetry.space_group_name_H-M   'P 1'
#
loop_
_entity.id
_entity.type
_entity.pdbx_description
1 polymer ?
#
loop_
_entity_poly.entity_id
_entity_poly.type
_entity_poly.pdbx_seq_one_letter_code
_entity_poly.pdbx_strand_id
1 'polypeptide(L)'
;MFKIITLIPSSFIIIGLFGNQALPETIDVDKLLNKTSLTVHKREISSFKKSKFSDELTPKLIDKHGEEKAVPKSSISQLKKPEQIKLITNSKTYLREKNITQIQTLTPNLSNTQHILIPFEIVNTLIPSQPSYSQNTQNSPRPLENPRPDPNRDRFLQPLPQQTKPETPREKELERLTPILPLPKDPDQQITVLKVLVSGSTILTPQEIKTLVEPLEGRLVTVLKLRQIADQITEIYLDRGYVTSRAILPSQNIGDGIVEIKVIEGILGEIQIEGTKRLHNSYIESRIRLGERKPLDSARLEKKLRLLRGNPLFENLEASLRQSEIDGESILIIRVTEKKPLELSMSVDNYSSPSVGSERTGWTALHRNLTGRGDLFVASYNTTRLFDDESDVFDFIYNLPINAMNGTLQARVAPNSNRIGQEFLKEDLKITGTTDVYEFSYRQPILRNPQQEFALSLGLSYQRTKNFLNDKLFNFADPNNTEDDGINSTTVIRLGQDYVRRDPLGAWALRSQFNIGTGLFDATVRKDPQPDGHFLSWLGQVQRVQRLSNNHLLIVQGDLQLSSTGMLPYQQFIIGGGLSLRGYGQNVRSGDSGFRFSIEDRITVYRDEFGMPLIQFTPFIDIGAVWNDGSNPNNESLPDERFLAGAGIGLIWQILPQVDLRLDYGLPLIHLDDRRNNAQDSGFYFSVIVRPL
;
A
#
# COMPACT_ATOMS: atom_id res chain seq x y z
N MET A 1 -16.51 -28.66 17.31
CA MET A 1 -16.23 -27.75 18.43
C MET A 1 -15.64 -26.48 17.89
N PHE A 2 -16.50 -25.54 17.44
CA PHE A 2 -16.13 -24.32 16.77
C PHE A 2 -16.46 -23.13 17.66
N LYS A 3 -15.47 -22.49 18.25
CA LYS A 3 -15.62 -21.18 18.92
C LYS A 3 -14.29 -20.49 19.04
N ILE A 4 -13.69 -20.07 17.94
CA ILE A 4 -12.75 -18.95 17.82
C ILE A 4 -12.60 -18.66 16.31
N ILE A 5 -13.64 -18.16 15.65
CA ILE A 5 -13.56 -17.47 14.35
C ILE A 5 -14.78 -16.56 14.28
N THR A 6 -14.76 -15.48 15.02
CA THR A 6 -15.79 -14.44 14.93
C THR A 6 -15.17 -13.04 14.90
N LEU A 7 -14.09 -12.86 14.16
CA LEU A 7 -13.50 -11.53 13.88
C LEU A 7 -12.89 -11.42 12.48
N ILE A 8 -13.44 -12.18 11.51
CA ILE A 8 -13.13 -11.99 10.09
C ILE A 8 -14.42 -11.54 9.42
N PRO A 9 -14.44 -10.42 8.70
CA PRO A 9 -15.65 -10.03 7.96
C PRO A 9 -15.99 -11.10 6.94
N SER A 10 -17.26 -11.47 6.86
CA SER A 10 -17.90 -12.57 6.12
C SER A 10 -17.78 -12.47 4.58
N SER A 11 -16.57 -12.37 4.05
CA SER A 11 -16.31 -12.26 2.60
C SER A 11 -15.17 -13.15 2.10
N PHE A 12 -14.55 -13.96 2.94
CA PHE A 12 -13.55 -14.93 2.51
C PHE A 12 -14.16 -16.32 2.48
N ILE A 13 -14.60 -16.77 1.31
CA ILE A 13 -14.91 -18.17 1.06
C ILE A 13 -13.58 -18.88 0.82
N ILE A 14 -13.06 -19.55 1.87
CA ILE A 14 -11.97 -20.51 1.72
C ILE A 14 -12.62 -21.79 1.17
N ILE A 15 -12.48 -22.02 -0.12
CA ILE A 15 -12.76 -23.33 -0.70
C ILE A 15 -11.56 -24.23 -0.38
N GLY A 16 -11.59 -24.86 0.79
CA GLY A 16 -10.64 -25.90 1.19
C GLY A 16 -11.12 -27.25 0.69
N LEU A 17 -10.53 -27.75 -0.38
CA LEU A 17 -10.57 -29.18 -0.71
C LEU A 17 -9.45 -29.86 0.08
N PHE A 18 -9.71 -30.28 1.31
CA PHE A 18 -8.84 -31.19 2.04
C PHE A 18 -9.38 -32.60 1.92
N GLY A 19 -8.60 -33.47 1.26
CA GLY A 19 -8.75 -34.92 1.37
C GLY A 19 -8.46 -35.39 2.80
N ASN A 20 -9.21 -36.36 3.27
CA ASN A 20 -9.10 -36.97 4.59
C ASN A 20 -7.68 -37.51 4.87
N GLN A 21 -6.90 -36.78 5.62
CA GLN A 21 -5.82 -37.33 6.44
C GLN A 21 -5.91 -36.73 7.85
N ALA A 22 -5.78 -37.62 8.85
CA ALA A 22 -5.95 -37.32 10.26
C ALA A 22 -4.91 -36.27 10.73
N LEU A 23 -5.41 -35.16 11.29
CA LEU A 23 -4.63 -34.19 12.03
C LEU A 23 -4.14 -34.78 13.35
N PRO A 24 -2.90 -34.53 13.78
CA PRO A 24 -2.45 -34.86 15.12
C PRO A 24 -3.14 -33.96 16.14
N GLU A 25 -3.34 -34.55 17.33
CA GLU A 25 -4.10 -33.99 18.45
C GLU A 25 -3.71 -32.56 18.85
N THR A 26 -4.75 -31.83 19.21
CA THR A 26 -4.81 -30.49 19.77
C THR A 26 -3.52 -29.97 20.47
N ILE A 27 -2.99 -28.84 19.95
CA ILE A 27 -2.02 -28.02 20.67
C ILE A 27 -2.74 -27.33 21.83
N ASP A 28 -2.40 -27.75 23.05
CA ASP A 28 -2.88 -27.19 24.30
C ASP A 28 -2.20 -25.82 24.55
N VAL A 29 -2.92 -24.75 24.22
CA VAL A 29 -2.47 -23.36 24.35
C VAL A 29 -2.17 -23.00 25.82
N ASP A 30 -2.82 -23.66 26.78
CA ASP A 30 -2.59 -23.44 28.22
C ASP A 30 -1.22 -23.98 28.69
N LYS A 31 -0.67 -24.99 28.00
CA LYS A 31 0.70 -25.46 28.24
C LYS A 31 1.79 -24.55 27.74
N LEU A 32 1.51 -23.74 26.74
CA LEU A 32 2.47 -22.73 26.21
C LEU A 32 2.52 -21.48 27.09
N LEU A 33 1.40 -21.10 27.69
CA LEU A 33 1.33 -19.94 28.60
C LEU A 33 1.93 -20.22 29.98
N ASN A 34 1.96 -21.46 30.43
CA ASN A 34 2.52 -21.84 31.74
C ASN A 34 4.04 -22.12 31.73
N LYS A 35 4.72 -22.12 30.60
CA LYS A 35 6.19 -22.25 30.52
C LYS A 35 6.95 -20.92 30.46
N THR A 36 6.28 -19.78 30.42
CA THR A 36 6.88 -18.44 30.48
C THR A 36 6.63 -17.74 31.80
N SER A 37 6.71 -18.46 32.92
CA SER A 37 6.80 -17.82 34.23
C SER A 37 8.24 -17.34 34.43
N LEU A 38 8.51 -16.10 34.03
CA LEU A 38 9.69 -15.35 34.45
C LEU A 38 9.61 -15.12 35.97
N THR A 39 10.34 -15.94 36.70
CA THR A 39 10.57 -15.75 38.13
C THR A 39 11.45 -14.52 38.34
N VAL A 40 10.81 -13.39 38.63
CA VAL A 40 11.55 -12.20 39.13
C VAL A 40 12.02 -12.49 40.51
N HIS A 41 13.29 -12.84 40.64
CA HIS A 41 13.99 -12.88 41.92
C HIS A 41 14.21 -11.45 42.39
N LYS A 42 13.49 -11.05 43.45
CA LYS A 42 13.87 -9.94 44.31
C LYS A 42 15.20 -10.31 44.95
N ARG A 43 16.29 -9.67 44.53
CA ARG A 43 17.53 -9.55 45.29
C ARG A 43 17.82 -8.07 45.54
N GLU A 44 17.90 -7.80 46.77
CA GLU A 44 18.27 -6.65 47.58
C GLU A 44 19.15 -5.62 46.89
N ILE A 45 18.63 -4.39 46.87
CA ILE A 45 19.43 -3.16 46.71
C ILE A 45 20.09 -2.87 48.07
N SER A 46 21.29 -3.35 48.27
CA SER A 46 22.19 -2.82 49.28
C SER A 46 23.61 -2.88 48.72
N SER A 47 24.26 -1.74 48.75
CA SER A 47 25.68 -1.49 48.42
C SER A 47 26.01 -1.14 46.96
N PHE A 48 25.76 0.10 46.57
CA PHE A 48 26.69 0.79 45.70
C PHE A 48 27.30 1.98 46.46
N LYS A 49 28.45 1.71 47.06
CA LYS A 49 29.34 2.72 47.61
C LYS A 49 30.04 3.45 46.46
N LYS A 50 30.00 4.79 46.63
CA LYS A 50 30.90 5.81 46.08
C LYS A 50 32.16 5.33 45.36
N SER A 51 32.29 5.69 44.07
CA SER A 51 33.60 6.09 43.54
C SER A 51 33.42 7.14 42.45
N LYS A 52 33.94 8.33 42.75
CA LYS A 52 34.51 9.35 41.86
C LYS A 52 33.80 9.74 40.59
N PHE A 53 33.02 10.80 40.67
CA PHE A 53 32.99 11.84 39.65
C PHE A 53 33.33 13.16 40.35
N SER A 54 34.53 13.61 40.12
CA SER A 54 34.99 14.96 40.52
C SER A 54 34.89 15.86 39.30
N ASP A 55 34.33 17.02 39.57
CA ASP A 55 34.62 18.32 38.97
C ASP A 55 34.36 18.53 37.47
N GLU A 56 33.33 19.31 37.20
CA GLU A 56 33.32 20.61 36.56
C GLU A 56 31.93 20.93 35.97
N LEU A 57 31.13 21.61 36.72
CA LEU A 57 30.05 22.49 36.20
C LEU A 57 29.61 23.43 37.34
N THR A 58 30.33 24.54 37.48
CA THR A 58 29.85 25.68 38.28
C THR A 58 28.90 26.52 37.45
N PRO A 59 27.73 26.90 37.99
CA PRO A 59 26.81 27.82 37.28
C PRO A 59 27.40 29.25 37.33
N LYS A 60 27.46 29.91 36.19
CA LYS A 60 27.85 31.31 36.03
C LYS A 60 26.59 32.19 35.91
N LEU A 61 26.58 33.30 36.61
CA LEU A 61 25.57 34.37 36.52
C LEU A 61 26.15 35.53 35.71
N ILE A 62 25.38 36.03 34.73
CA ILE A 62 25.72 37.20 33.91
C ILE A 62 24.94 38.40 34.45
N ASP A 63 25.64 39.52 34.68
CA ASP A 63 25.04 40.76 35.15
C ASP A 63 24.45 41.61 33.98
N LYS A 64 23.79 42.72 34.33
CA LYS A 64 23.11 43.60 33.36
C LYS A 64 24.01 44.26 32.32
N HIS A 65 25.31 44.05 32.37
CA HIS A 65 26.32 44.61 31.45
C HIS A 65 27.13 43.56 30.70
N GLY A 66 26.79 42.24 30.85
CA GLY A 66 27.38 41.20 30.03
C GLY A 66 28.73 40.62 30.53
N GLU A 67 29.16 40.90 31.75
CA GLU A 67 30.40 40.34 32.31
C GLU A 67 30.14 39.15 33.25
N GLU A 68 30.95 38.09 33.10
CA GLU A 68 30.90 36.88 33.91
C GLU A 68 31.66 37.03 35.23
N LYS A 69 30.97 36.82 36.37
CA LYS A 69 31.62 36.75 37.71
C LYS A 69 31.26 35.46 38.44
N ALA A 70 32.30 34.84 39.05
CA ALA A 70 32.17 33.63 39.84
C ALA A 70 31.55 33.92 41.22
N VAL A 71 30.61 33.07 41.67
CA VAL A 71 29.90 33.22 42.96
C VAL A 71 30.66 32.48 44.06
N PRO A 72 30.95 33.09 45.25
CA PRO A 72 31.59 32.42 46.38
C PRO A 72 30.68 31.38 47.05
N LYS A 73 31.26 30.26 47.46
CA LYS A 73 30.60 29.07 48.04
C LYS A 73 29.88 29.27 49.39
N SER A 74 29.79 30.49 49.95
CA SER A 74 29.22 30.72 51.28
C SER A 74 27.75 31.13 51.32
N SER A 75 27.06 31.28 50.19
CA SER A 75 25.70 31.80 50.19
C SER A 75 24.58 30.77 49.94
N ILE A 76 24.91 29.46 49.94
CA ILE A 76 23.96 28.39 49.56
C ILE A 76 23.24 27.76 50.77
N SER A 77 23.53 28.18 51.98
CA SER A 77 23.00 27.52 53.20
C SER A 77 21.69 28.06 53.76
N GLN A 78 21.04 29.03 53.12
CA GLN A 78 19.81 29.65 53.67
C GLN A 78 18.54 29.59 52.81
N LEU A 79 18.36 28.58 51.98
CA LEU A 79 17.09 28.37 51.29
C LEU A 79 16.45 27.04 51.73
N LYS A 80 15.73 27.09 52.87
CA LYS A 80 14.78 26.07 53.29
C LYS A 80 13.38 26.54 52.87
N LYS A 81 12.81 25.92 51.79
CA LYS A 81 11.42 25.46 51.61
C LYS A 81 11.14 25.07 50.17
N PRO A 82 10.53 23.91 49.91
CA PRO A 82 10.35 23.38 48.55
C PRO A 82 8.95 23.72 47.97
N GLU A 83 8.67 24.98 47.79
CA GLU A 83 7.51 25.41 47.02
C GLU A 83 7.87 26.70 46.28
N GLN A 84 7.91 26.60 44.94
CA GLN A 84 8.15 27.64 43.93
C GLN A 84 9.52 27.53 43.23
N ILE A 85 9.69 26.50 42.39
CA ILE A 85 10.61 26.59 41.26
C ILE A 85 9.76 26.45 39.98
N LYS A 86 9.31 27.59 39.46
CA LYS A 86 8.86 27.68 38.05
C LYS A 86 10.12 27.88 37.21
N LEU A 87 10.48 26.86 36.42
CA LEU A 87 11.48 26.98 35.37
C LEU A 87 10.92 27.89 34.26
N ILE A 88 11.47 29.10 34.18
CA ILE A 88 11.25 29.99 33.04
C ILE A 88 12.37 29.71 32.04
N THR A 89 12.07 28.99 30.98
CA THR A 89 12.93 28.92 29.80
C THR A 89 12.64 30.12 28.91
N ASN A 90 13.55 31.08 28.91
CA ASN A 90 13.51 32.21 27.99
C ASN A 90 14.15 31.81 26.65
N SER A 91 13.37 31.62 25.62
CA SER A 91 13.82 31.77 24.25
C SER A 91 13.38 33.13 23.72
N LYS A 92 14.32 34.06 23.60
CA LYS A 92 14.09 35.33 22.91
C LYS A 92 14.13 35.11 21.40
N THR A 93 12.96 35.16 20.78
CA THR A 93 12.86 35.39 19.33
C THR A 93 12.45 36.84 19.11
N TYR A 94 13.22 37.56 18.34
CA TYR A 94 12.92 38.90 17.89
C TYR A 94 11.71 38.89 16.96
N LEU A 95 10.60 39.47 17.38
CA LEU A 95 9.48 39.81 16.51
C LEU A 95 9.47 41.34 16.27
N ARG A 96 9.55 41.71 15.04
CA ARG A 96 9.33 43.08 14.53
C ARG A 96 7.82 43.25 14.31
N GLU A 97 7.24 44.19 15.03
CA GLU A 97 5.81 44.55 14.97
C GLU A 97 5.38 45.02 13.58
N LYS A 98 4.24 44.48 13.13
CA LYS A 98 3.25 45.24 12.35
C LYS A 98 1.86 44.68 12.61
N ASN A 99 1.06 45.51 13.27
CA ASN A 99 -0.40 45.61 13.36
C ASN A 99 -1.27 44.52 12.75
N ILE A 100 -1.97 43.77 13.60
CA ILE A 100 -3.31 43.26 13.29
C ILE A 100 -4.17 43.36 14.53
N THR A 101 -5.19 44.20 14.42
CA THR A 101 -6.32 44.30 15.33
C THR A 101 -7.38 43.31 14.85
N GLN A 102 -7.87 42.49 15.72
CA GLN A 102 -9.15 41.81 15.91
C GLN A 102 -8.97 40.31 16.14
N ILE A 103 -9.06 39.95 17.42
CA ILE A 103 -9.28 38.55 17.84
C ILE A 103 -10.79 38.46 18.14
N GLN A 104 -11.52 37.72 17.33
CA GLN A 104 -12.81 37.17 17.71
C GLN A 104 -12.61 35.71 18.11
N THR A 105 -12.96 35.44 19.36
CA THR A 105 -13.08 34.14 19.97
C THR A 105 -14.10 33.26 19.23
N LEU A 106 -13.67 32.15 18.65
CA LEU A 106 -14.57 31.10 18.21
C LEU A 106 -14.14 29.78 18.88
N THR A 107 -15.07 29.25 19.65
CA THR A 107 -15.05 27.90 20.22
C THR A 107 -14.87 26.83 19.14
N PRO A 108 -14.06 25.77 19.35
CA PRO A 108 -13.88 24.73 18.33
C PRO A 108 -15.08 23.79 18.32
N ASN A 109 -15.85 23.81 17.25
CA ASN A 109 -16.77 22.75 16.91
C ASN A 109 -15.98 21.55 16.40
N LEU A 110 -16.00 20.46 17.14
CA LEU A 110 -15.48 19.15 16.79
C LEU A 110 -16.34 18.50 15.70
N SER A 111 -16.11 18.83 14.44
CA SER A 111 -16.63 18.03 13.31
C SER A 111 -15.91 18.32 11.99
N ASN A 112 -14.61 18.06 11.91
CA ASN A 112 -13.92 17.96 10.62
C ASN A 112 -12.82 16.89 10.73
N THR A 113 -13.24 15.64 10.59
CA THR A 113 -12.34 14.53 10.34
C THR A 113 -11.87 14.59 8.89
N GLN A 114 -10.75 15.26 8.64
CA GLN A 114 -10.11 15.22 7.33
C GLN A 114 -9.65 13.80 7.04
N HIS A 115 -10.30 13.13 6.10
CA HIS A 115 -9.91 11.84 5.56
C HIS A 115 -8.62 11.99 4.76
N ILE A 116 -7.50 11.55 5.32
CA ILE A 116 -6.26 11.40 4.56
C ILE A 116 -6.42 10.13 3.71
N LEU A 117 -6.74 10.33 2.44
CA LEU A 117 -6.69 9.25 1.44
C LEU A 117 -5.21 8.97 1.14
N ILE A 118 -4.72 7.83 1.60
CA ILE A 118 -3.42 7.31 1.17
C ILE A 118 -3.64 6.71 -0.23
N PRO A 119 -3.07 7.28 -1.30
CA PRO A 119 -3.26 6.72 -2.64
C PRO A 119 -2.52 5.39 -2.74
N PHE A 120 -3.26 4.30 -2.73
CA PHE A 120 -2.70 2.93 -2.82
C PHE A 120 -2.26 2.57 -4.25
N GLU A 121 -2.68 3.31 -5.25
CA GLU A 121 -2.36 3.04 -6.67
C GLU A 121 -0.91 3.34 -7.05
N ILE A 122 -0.19 4.15 -6.27
CA ILE A 122 1.22 4.47 -6.51
C ILE A 122 2.16 3.31 -6.08
N VAL A 123 1.67 2.37 -5.27
CA VAL A 123 2.45 1.20 -4.80
C VAL A 123 2.86 0.25 -5.95
N ASN A 124 2.24 0.37 -7.12
CA ASN A 124 2.50 -0.54 -8.24
C ASN A 124 3.70 -0.18 -9.11
N THR A 125 4.39 0.92 -8.87
CA THR A 125 5.19 1.49 -9.95
C THR A 125 6.66 1.74 -9.71
N LEU A 126 7.23 1.54 -8.55
CA LEU A 126 8.60 2.02 -8.36
C LEU A 126 9.46 1.14 -7.47
N ILE A 127 9.75 -0.13 -7.85
CA ILE A 127 11.00 -0.77 -7.44
C ILE A 127 11.33 -1.90 -8.40
N PRO A 128 12.58 -1.98 -8.88
CA PRO A 128 13.06 -3.11 -9.64
C PRO A 128 12.96 -4.38 -8.78
N SER A 129 12.47 -5.44 -9.38
CA SER A 129 12.52 -6.78 -8.78
C SER A 129 13.97 -7.12 -8.44
N GLN A 130 14.21 -7.46 -7.20
CA GLN A 130 15.54 -7.83 -6.73
C GLN A 130 15.83 -9.32 -6.99
N PRO A 131 17.02 -9.67 -7.43
CA PRO A 131 17.46 -11.06 -7.41
C PRO A 131 17.64 -11.51 -5.96
N SER A 132 17.05 -12.62 -5.61
CA SER A 132 17.25 -13.29 -4.34
C SER A 132 18.07 -14.56 -4.58
N TYR A 133 19.08 -14.78 -3.75
CA TYR A 133 19.97 -15.93 -3.85
C TYR A 133 19.98 -16.68 -2.54
N SER A 134 19.97 -18.01 -2.60
CA SER A 134 20.18 -18.84 -1.42
C SER A 134 21.66 -19.03 -1.18
N GLN A 135 22.08 -18.92 0.07
CA GLN A 135 23.47 -19.20 0.46
C GLN A 135 23.67 -20.64 0.88
N ASN A 136 24.85 -21.13 0.58
CA ASN A 136 25.32 -22.46 0.85
C ASN A 136 25.83 -22.66 2.26
N THR A 137 25.43 -23.74 2.86
CA THR A 137 26.17 -24.40 3.92
C THR A 137 27.21 -25.37 3.37
N GLN A 138 28.32 -25.40 4.03
CA GLN A 138 29.54 -26.20 3.84
C GLN A 138 29.40 -27.49 3.02
N ASN A 139 30.29 -27.62 1.99
CA ASN A 139 30.84 -28.82 1.35
C ASN A 139 30.35 -29.23 -0.03
N SER A 140 29.40 -28.59 -0.67
CA SER A 140 29.15 -28.82 -2.10
C SER A 140 28.78 -27.50 -2.77
N PRO A 141 29.30 -27.22 -4.00
CA PRO A 141 28.77 -26.07 -4.76
C PRO A 141 27.31 -26.37 -5.08
N ARG A 142 26.42 -25.61 -4.50
CA ARG A 142 24.98 -25.67 -4.79
C ARG A 142 24.67 -24.90 -6.06
N PRO A 143 23.55 -25.21 -6.73
CA PRO A 143 23.14 -24.51 -7.93
C PRO A 143 23.06 -23.01 -7.68
N LEU A 144 23.37 -22.23 -8.70
CA LEU A 144 23.09 -20.82 -8.76
C LEU A 144 21.57 -20.66 -8.83
N GLU A 145 20.99 -20.70 -7.67
CA GLU A 145 19.56 -20.52 -7.50
C GLU A 145 19.27 -19.05 -7.45
N ASN A 146 18.45 -18.62 -8.35
CA ASN A 146 18.00 -17.25 -8.44
C ASN A 146 16.51 -17.19 -8.15
N PRO A 147 16.08 -17.37 -6.88
CA PRO A 147 14.69 -17.13 -6.53
C PRO A 147 14.46 -15.65 -6.64
N ARG A 148 13.94 -15.23 -7.78
CA ARG A 148 13.47 -13.86 -7.91
C ARG A 148 12.31 -13.66 -6.97
N PRO A 149 12.28 -12.54 -6.25
CA PRO A 149 11.05 -12.15 -5.60
C PRO A 149 9.95 -12.16 -6.66
N ASP A 150 8.89 -12.90 -6.43
CA ASP A 150 7.68 -12.79 -7.25
C ASP A 150 7.23 -11.32 -7.16
N PRO A 151 7.18 -10.55 -8.26
CA PRO A 151 6.74 -9.17 -8.23
C PRO A 151 5.32 -9.05 -7.69
N ASN A 152 4.53 -10.11 -7.78
CA ASN A 152 3.25 -10.20 -7.11
C ASN A 152 3.39 -10.44 -5.60
N ARG A 153 4.38 -11.20 -5.16
CA ARG A 153 4.70 -11.41 -3.73
C ARG A 153 5.18 -10.12 -3.07
N ASP A 154 6.08 -9.40 -3.72
CA ASP A 154 6.70 -8.20 -3.15
C ASP A 154 5.85 -6.94 -3.33
N ARG A 155 4.73 -7.04 -4.04
CA ARG A 155 3.80 -5.94 -4.28
C ARG A 155 3.33 -5.26 -2.99
N PHE A 156 3.19 -5.99 -1.89
CA PHE A 156 2.79 -5.48 -0.58
C PHE A 156 3.98 -5.11 0.31
N LEU A 157 5.19 -5.50 -0.07
CA LEU A 157 6.41 -5.26 0.70
C LEU A 157 7.16 -4.01 0.25
N GLN A 158 6.69 -3.38 -0.82
CA GLN A 158 7.31 -2.16 -1.31
C GLN A 158 7.15 -1.04 -0.28
N PRO A 159 8.17 -0.20 -0.10
CA PRO A 159 8.05 0.96 0.77
C PRO A 159 6.82 1.75 0.36
N LEU A 160 6.05 2.16 1.34
CA LEU A 160 4.90 3.04 1.11
C LEU A 160 5.33 4.22 0.27
N PRO A 161 4.52 4.63 -0.72
CA PRO A 161 4.77 5.84 -1.48
C PRO A 161 5.00 6.97 -0.49
N GLN A 162 6.01 7.79 -0.76
CA GLN A 162 6.19 9.01 -0.02
C GLN A 162 4.86 9.76 -0.01
N GLN A 163 4.46 10.22 1.16
CA GLN A 163 3.26 11.04 1.29
C GLN A 163 3.44 12.26 0.40
N THR A 164 2.86 12.23 -0.80
CA THR A 164 2.73 13.45 -1.58
C THR A 164 1.94 14.42 -0.73
N LYS A 165 2.41 15.69 -0.69
CA LYS A 165 1.74 16.81 -0.04
C LYS A 165 0.23 16.60 -0.13
N PRO A 166 -0.51 16.58 0.97
CA PRO A 166 -1.95 16.61 0.89
C PRO A 166 -2.30 17.95 0.26
N GLU A 167 -2.53 17.97 -1.04
CA GLU A 167 -3.26 19.07 -1.62
C GLU A 167 -4.62 19.02 -0.94
N THR A 168 -4.86 19.98 -0.07
CA THR A 168 -6.21 20.27 0.36
C THR A 168 -7.02 20.42 -0.91
N PRO A 169 -7.92 19.47 -1.21
CA PRO A 169 -8.85 19.73 -2.28
C PRO A 169 -9.58 21.01 -1.84
N ARG A 170 -9.42 22.08 -2.56
CA ARG A 170 -10.49 23.07 -2.58
C ARG A 170 -11.65 22.30 -3.18
N GLU A 171 -12.40 21.65 -2.31
CA GLU A 171 -13.76 21.25 -2.61
C GLU A 171 -14.49 22.56 -2.95
N LYS A 172 -14.42 22.96 -4.22
CA LYS A 172 -15.51 23.71 -4.77
C LYS A 172 -16.68 22.73 -4.69
N GLU A 173 -17.45 22.91 -3.62
CA GLU A 173 -18.74 22.30 -3.43
C GLU A 173 -19.42 22.30 -4.79
N LEU A 174 -19.90 21.14 -5.25
CA LEU A 174 -20.77 21.08 -6.41
C LEU A 174 -21.86 22.10 -6.14
N GLU A 175 -21.76 23.27 -6.77
CA GLU A 175 -22.70 24.38 -6.52
C GLU A 175 -24.09 23.80 -6.68
N ARG A 176 -24.91 23.98 -5.64
CA ARG A 176 -26.31 23.55 -5.68
C ARG A 176 -26.97 24.27 -6.83
N LEU A 177 -27.20 23.55 -7.92
CA LEU A 177 -27.92 24.05 -9.07
C LEU A 177 -29.41 24.07 -8.74
N THR A 178 -29.83 24.99 -7.86
CA THR A 178 -31.23 25.28 -7.65
C THR A 178 -31.66 26.36 -8.63
N PRO A 179 -32.41 26.04 -9.70
CA PRO A 179 -33.00 27.08 -10.52
C PRO A 179 -34.03 27.82 -9.68
N ILE A 180 -33.86 29.14 -9.55
CA ILE A 180 -34.89 30.00 -9.01
C ILE A 180 -36.02 30.06 -10.05
N LEU A 181 -37.07 29.27 -9.83
CA LEU A 181 -38.27 29.33 -10.67
C LEU A 181 -39.00 30.64 -10.41
N PRO A 182 -39.48 31.34 -11.47
CA PRO A 182 -40.22 32.59 -11.29
C PRO A 182 -41.49 32.37 -10.44
N LEU A 183 -41.84 33.34 -9.62
CA LEU A 183 -43.08 33.31 -8.83
C LEU A 183 -44.28 33.18 -9.78
N PRO A 184 -45.38 32.49 -9.36
CA PRO A 184 -46.62 32.43 -10.11
C PRO A 184 -47.15 33.84 -10.35
N LYS A 185 -47.84 34.05 -11.50
CA LYS A 185 -48.43 35.35 -11.85
C LYS A 185 -49.49 35.81 -10.80
N ASP A 186 -50.13 34.83 -10.14
CA ASP A 186 -51.07 35.06 -9.04
C ASP A 186 -50.88 33.95 -7.99
N PRO A 187 -50.01 34.18 -6.95
CA PRO A 187 -49.71 33.20 -5.94
C PRO A 187 -50.90 32.88 -5.00
N ASP A 188 -51.83 33.79 -4.83
CA ASP A 188 -52.99 33.68 -3.95
C ASP A 188 -54.24 33.10 -4.66
N GLN A 189 -54.14 32.77 -5.97
CA GLN A 189 -55.22 32.11 -6.70
C GLN A 189 -55.60 30.81 -5.98
N GLN A 190 -56.84 30.68 -5.59
CA GLN A 190 -57.43 29.52 -4.94
C GLN A 190 -57.98 28.53 -5.96
N ILE A 191 -57.69 27.27 -5.78
CA ILE A 191 -58.09 26.16 -6.65
C ILE A 191 -58.72 25.06 -5.80
N THR A 192 -59.87 24.55 -6.22
CA THR A 192 -60.47 23.36 -5.61
C THR A 192 -59.70 22.14 -6.09
N VAL A 193 -58.96 21.49 -5.16
CA VAL A 193 -58.12 20.29 -5.45
C VAL A 193 -58.89 19.05 -5.03
N LEU A 194 -59.32 18.22 -5.97
CA LEU A 194 -59.95 16.92 -5.70
C LEU A 194 -58.87 15.85 -5.49
N LYS A 195 -57.80 15.90 -6.31
CA LYS A 195 -56.72 14.95 -6.28
C LYS A 195 -55.39 15.58 -6.73
N VAL A 196 -54.30 15.19 -6.09
CA VAL A 196 -52.95 15.56 -6.49
C VAL A 196 -52.25 14.33 -7.04
N LEU A 197 -51.78 14.42 -8.29
CA LEU A 197 -50.95 13.35 -8.93
C LEU A 197 -49.50 13.77 -8.92
N VAL A 198 -48.62 12.94 -8.32
CA VAL A 198 -47.16 13.12 -8.43
C VAL A 198 -46.67 12.15 -9.50
N SER A 199 -46.19 12.71 -10.63
CA SER A 199 -45.67 11.94 -11.76
C SER A 199 -44.14 12.05 -11.85
N GLY A 200 -43.50 11.09 -12.54
CA GLY A 200 -42.08 11.11 -12.88
C GLY A 200 -41.12 10.76 -11.73
N SER A 201 -41.61 10.35 -10.55
CA SER A 201 -40.76 9.94 -9.43
C SER A 201 -40.52 8.43 -9.46
N THR A 202 -39.25 8.01 -9.39
CA THR A 202 -38.83 6.62 -9.17
C THR A 202 -38.26 6.36 -7.78
N ILE A 203 -38.06 7.42 -6.99
CA ILE A 203 -37.40 7.37 -5.69
C ILE A 203 -38.40 7.41 -4.53
N LEU A 204 -39.49 8.18 -4.67
CA LEU A 204 -40.52 8.30 -3.63
C LEU A 204 -41.44 7.08 -3.63
N THR A 205 -41.69 6.54 -2.46
CA THR A 205 -42.68 5.48 -2.28
C THR A 205 -44.11 6.04 -2.35
N PRO A 206 -45.08 5.23 -2.75
CA PRO A 206 -46.48 5.65 -2.76
C PRO A 206 -46.99 6.20 -1.44
N GLN A 207 -46.47 5.67 -0.31
CA GLN A 207 -46.85 6.12 1.02
C GLN A 207 -46.29 7.52 1.34
N GLU A 208 -45.05 7.81 0.96
CA GLU A 208 -44.43 9.13 1.11
C GLU A 208 -45.18 10.17 0.29
N ILE A 209 -45.50 9.85 -0.96
CA ILE A 209 -46.32 10.72 -1.83
C ILE A 209 -47.64 10.99 -1.16
N LYS A 210 -48.38 9.95 -0.73
CA LYS A 210 -49.67 10.11 -0.05
C LYS A 210 -49.59 11.02 1.15
N THR A 211 -48.61 10.86 2.02
CA THR A 211 -48.42 11.70 3.22
C THR A 211 -48.25 13.19 2.87
N LEU A 212 -47.62 13.50 1.73
CA LEU A 212 -47.40 14.87 1.29
C LEU A 212 -48.64 15.51 0.66
N VAL A 213 -49.44 14.73 -0.11
CA VAL A 213 -50.53 15.29 -0.90
C VAL A 213 -51.90 15.17 -0.24
N GLU A 214 -52.16 14.14 0.58
CA GLU A 214 -53.45 13.88 1.24
C GLU A 214 -53.98 15.11 2.01
N PRO A 215 -53.14 15.96 2.71
CA PRO A 215 -53.60 17.15 3.37
C PRO A 215 -54.21 18.24 2.46
N LEU A 216 -54.01 18.14 1.11
CA LEU A 216 -54.47 19.09 0.11
C LEU A 216 -55.72 18.63 -0.58
N GLU A 217 -56.00 17.34 -0.60
CA GLU A 217 -57.13 16.77 -1.34
C GLU A 217 -58.47 17.09 -0.66
N GLY A 218 -59.49 17.33 -1.49
CA GLY A 218 -60.83 17.72 -1.06
C GLY A 218 -60.93 19.17 -0.51
N ARG A 219 -59.92 20.03 -0.74
CA ARG A 219 -59.85 21.39 -0.15
C ARG A 219 -59.64 22.47 -1.21
N LEU A 220 -59.91 23.70 -0.78
CA LEU A 220 -59.57 24.92 -1.51
C LEU A 220 -58.10 25.25 -1.14
N VAL A 221 -57.19 25.23 -2.11
CA VAL A 221 -55.73 25.37 -1.90
C VAL A 221 -55.18 26.48 -2.80
N THR A 222 -54.26 27.26 -2.31
CA THR A 222 -53.60 28.30 -3.10
C THR A 222 -52.51 27.68 -4.01
N VAL A 223 -52.24 28.30 -5.15
CA VAL A 223 -51.12 27.88 -6.05
C VAL A 223 -49.81 27.91 -5.32
N LEU A 224 -49.60 28.86 -4.42
CA LEU A 224 -48.42 28.93 -3.55
C LEU A 224 -48.28 27.67 -2.70
N LYS A 225 -49.36 27.15 -2.12
CA LYS A 225 -49.32 25.92 -1.30
C LYS A 225 -48.94 24.69 -2.10
N LEU A 226 -49.49 24.57 -3.32
CA LEU A 226 -49.11 23.47 -4.26
C LEU A 226 -47.64 23.54 -4.62
N ARG A 227 -47.09 24.74 -4.83
CA ARG A 227 -45.66 24.96 -5.08
C ARG A 227 -44.82 24.58 -3.87
N GLN A 228 -45.25 24.94 -2.67
CA GLN A 228 -44.55 24.51 -1.44
C GLN A 228 -44.41 22.98 -1.33
N ILE A 229 -45.43 22.23 -1.78
CA ILE A 229 -45.33 20.76 -1.82
C ILE A 229 -44.32 20.30 -2.88
N ALA A 230 -44.32 20.92 -4.07
CA ALA A 230 -43.27 20.62 -5.06
C ALA A 230 -41.86 20.92 -4.53
N ASP A 231 -41.68 22.04 -3.81
CA ASP A 231 -40.42 22.40 -3.16
C ASP A 231 -40.03 21.39 -2.06
N GLN A 232 -40.98 20.93 -1.22
CA GLN A 232 -40.76 19.87 -0.25
C GLN A 232 -40.33 18.54 -0.90
N ILE A 233 -40.97 18.16 -2.03
CA ILE A 233 -40.54 16.98 -2.81
C ILE A 233 -39.09 17.18 -3.31
N THR A 234 -38.77 18.37 -3.82
CA THR A 234 -37.40 18.70 -4.27
C THR A 234 -36.40 18.57 -3.10
N GLU A 235 -36.75 19.08 -1.92
CA GLU A 235 -35.91 18.99 -0.72
C GLU A 235 -35.62 17.52 -0.34
N ILE A 236 -36.62 16.63 -0.38
CA ILE A 236 -36.46 15.19 -0.16
C ILE A 236 -35.45 14.58 -1.16
N TYR A 237 -35.49 14.98 -2.42
CA TYR A 237 -34.53 14.54 -3.42
C TYR A 237 -33.13 15.05 -3.12
N LEU A 238 -32.97 16.32 -2.74
CA LEU A 238 -31.69 16.93 -2.36
C LEU A 238 -31.08 16.23 -1.14
N ASP A 239 -31.87 15.99 -0.09
CA ASP A 239 -31.43 15.31 1.12
C ASP A 239 -30.97 13.86 0.86
N ARG A 240 -31.56 13.21 -0.16
CA ARG A 240 -31.17 11.88 -0.61
C ARG A 240 -29.99 11.88 -1.59
N GLY A 241 -29.42 13.05 -1.90
CA GLY A 241 -28.25 13.19 -2.77
C GLY A 241 -28.55 13.29 -4.27
N TYR A 242 -29.82 13.47 -4.68
CA TYR A 242 -30.23 13.67 -6.07
C TYR A 242 -30.25 15.17 -6.42
N VAL A 243 -29.09 15.81 -6.36
CA VAL A 243 -28.93 17.28 -6.42
C VAL A 243 -29.38 17.93 -7.74
N THR A 244 -29.59 17.15 -8.77
CA THR A 244 -30.04 17.61 -10.12
C THR A 244 -31.53 17.37 -10.37
N SER A 245 -32.24 16.73 -9.41
CA SER A 245 -33.65 16.42 -9.51
C SER A 245 -34.49 17.48 -8.84
N ARG A 246 -35.65 17.77 -9.40
CA ARG A 246 -36.60 18.76 -8.88
C ARG A 246 -38.04 18.38 -9.18
N ALA A 247 -38.96 18.82 -8.33
CA ALA A 247 -40.37 18.78 -8.61
C ALA A 247 -40.86 20.18 -9.06
N ILE A 248 -41.76 20.22 -10.02
CA ILE A 248 -42.36 21.45 -10.54
C ILE A 248 -43.86 21.31 -10.59
N LEU A 249 -44.54 22.44 -10.50
CA LEU A 249 -45.95 22.56 -10.84
C LEU A 249 -46.04 23.06 -12.29
N PRO A 250 -46.30 22.17 -13.27
CA PRO A 250 -46.34 22.57 -14.65
C PRO A 250 -47.55 23.45 -14.94
N SER A 251 -47.53 24.25 -16.02
CA SER A 251 -48.70 24.94 -16.51
C SER A 251 -49.71 23.91 -16.97
N GLN A 252 -50.89 23.88 -16.34
CA GLN A 252 -51.90 22.87 -16.56
C GLN A 252 -53.31 23.49 -16.45
N ASN A 253 -54.31 22.91 -17.12
CA ASN A 253 -55.69 23.25 -16.95
C ASN A 253 -56.30 22.40 -15.84
N ILE A 254 -56.79 23.01 -14.78
CA ILE A 254 -57.29 22.33 -13.58
C ILE A 254 -58.82 22.31 -13.57
N GLY A 255 -59.43 22.05 -14.73
CA GLY A 255 -60.91 22.03 -14.88
C GLY A 255 -61.61 20.97 -14.03
N ASP A 256 -60.96 19.81 -13.83
CA ASP A 256 -61.52 18.63 -13.12
C ASP A 256 -61.03 18.51 -11.67
N GLY A 257 -60.39 19.54 -11.14
CA GLY A 257 -59.85 19.51 -9.76
C GLY A 257 -58.64 18.58 -9.54
N ILE A 258 -58.08 18.02 -10.63
CA ILE A 258 -56.87 17.19 -10.58
C ILE A 258 -55.66 18.06 -10.85
N VAL A 259 -54.70 18.06 -9.90
CA VAL A 259 -53.44 18.81 -10.01
C VAL A 259 -52.29 17.84 -10.17
N GLU A 260 -51.49 18.05 -11.20
CA GLU A 260 -50.24 17.30 -11.38
C GLU A 260 -49.05 18.08 -10.83
N ILE A 261 -48.26 17.40 -9.99
CA ILE A 261 -46.88 17.81 -9.63
C ILE A 261 -45.92 16.88 -10.35
N LYS A 262 -45.13 17.45 -11.26
CA LYS A 262 -44.21 16.66 -12.06
C LYS A 262 -42.80 16.68 -11.44
N VAL A 263 -42.26 15.49 -11.16
CA VAL A 263 -40.87 15.33 -10.77
C VAL A 263 -40.01 15.14 -12.02
N ILE A 264 -39.01 15.96 -12.16
CA ILE A 264 -37.98 15.87 -13.18
C ILE A 264 -36.76 15.28 -12.53
N GLU A 265 -36.55 13.97 -12.71
CA GLU A 265 -35.40 13.28 -12.22
C GLU A 265 -34.17 13.61 -13.07
N GLY A 266 -33.14 14.18 -12.44
CA GLY A 266 -31.93 14.58 -13.12
C GLY A 266 -31.11 13.38 -13.61
N ILE A 267 -30.56 13.48 -14.81
CA ILE A 267 -29.67 12.48 -15.42
C ILE A 267 -28.38 13.13 -15.89
N LEU A 268 -27.34 12.31 -16.04
CA LEU A 268 -26.09 12.73 -16.68
C LEU A 268 -26.26 12.57 -18.21
N GLY A 269 -26.33 13.70 -18.91
CA GLY A 269 -26.43 13.73 -20.38
C GLY A 269 -25.06 13.61 -21.03
N GLU A 270 -24.26 14.65 -20.92
CA GLU A 270 -22.95 14.77 -21.57
C GLU A 270 -21.80 14.82 -20.55
N ILE A 271 -20.64 14.27 -20.94
CA ILE A 271 -19.37 14.42 -20.22
C ILE A 271 -18.39 15.15 -21.15
N GLN A 272 -18.08 16.40 -20.82
CA GLN A 272 -17.09 17.21 -21.53
C GLN A 272 -15.74 17.09 -20.83
N ILE A 273 -14.70 16.71 -21.58
CA ILE A 273 -13.36 16.48 -21.06
C ILE A 273 -12.40 17.46 -21.72
N GLU A 274 -11.73 18.26 -20.90
CA GLU A 274 -10.80 19.30 -21.31
C GLU A 274 -9.40 19.04 -20.71
N GLY A 275 -8.34 19.40 -21.44
CA GLY A 275 -6.96 19.39 -20.96
C GLY A 275 -6.21 18.07 -21.16
N THR A 276 -6.82 17.05 -21.74
CA THR A 276 -6.12 15.82 -22.18
C THR A 276 -5.15 16.16 -23.31
N LYS A 277 -3.93 15.59 -23.25
CA LYS A 277 -2.90 15.75 -24.28
C LYS A 277 -2.60 14.45 -25.00
N ARG A 278 -2.52 13.35 -24.26
CA ARG A 278 -2.17 12.02 -24.77
C ARG A 278 -3.15 10.95 -24.35
N LEU A 279 -3.82 11.14 -23.22
CA LEU A 279 -4.81 10.20 -22.72
C LEU A 279 -6.10 10.31 -23.56
N HIS A 280 -6.63 9.20 -23.99
CA HIS A 280 -7.91 9.17 -24.70
C HIS A 280 -9.05 9.57 -23.75
N ASN A 281 -9.93 10.45 -24.20
CA ASN A 281 -11.10 10.90 -23.41
C ASN A 281 -11.97 9.73 -22.94
N SER A 282 -12.09 8.68 -23.76
CA SER A 282 -12.84 7.45 -23.44
C SER A 282 -12.33 6.74 -22.18
N TYR A 283 -11.05 6.91 -21.83
CA TYR A 283 -10.49 6.38 -20.57
C TYR A 283 -11.16 7.02 -19.36
N ILE A 284 -11.32 8.33 -19.36
CA ILE A 284 -11.96 9.11 -18.28
C ILE A 284 -13.45 8.86 -18.30
N GLU A 285 -14.08 9.03 -19.46
CA GLU A 285 -15.53 8.91 -19.64
C GLU A 285 -16.06 7.56 -19.18
N SER A 286 -15.45 6.45 -19.62
CA SER A 286 -15.90 5.11 -19.25
C SER A 286 -15.88 4.86 -17.73
N ARG A 287 -14.90 5.44 -17.01
CA ARG A 287 -14.78 5.30 -15.55
C ARG A 287 -15.80 6.13 -14.80
N ILE A 288 -16.12 7.31 -15.30
CA ILE A 288 -17.18 8.18 -14.74
C ILE A 288 -18.54 7.54 -14.93
N ARG A 289 -18.83 6.99 -16.14
CA ARG A 289 -20.09 6.31 -16.43
C ARG A 289 -20.39 5.11 -15.54
N LEU A 290 -19.39 4.51 -14.89
CA LEU A 290 -19.62 3.54 -13.80
C LEU A 290 -20.33 4.12 -12.58
N GLY A 291 -20.34 5.43 -12.42
CA GLY A 291 -21.08 6.15 -11.38
C GLY A 291 -22.46 6.61 -11.83
N GLU A 292 -22.77 6.51 -13.12
CA GLU A 292 -24.06 6.92 -13.69
C GLU A 292 -25.21 6.06 -13.17
N ARG A 293 -26.29 6.72 -12.79
CA ARG A 293 -27.56 6.12 -12.41
C ARG A 293 -28.69 7.10 -12.77
N LYS A 294 -29.87 6.58 -12.96
CA LYS A 294 -31.09 7.37 -13.16
C LYS A 294 -32.02 7.18 -11.94
N PRO A 295 -32.33 8.24 -11.22
CA PRO A 295 -31.76 9.60 -11.26
C PRO A 295 -30.30 9.66 -10.84
N LEU A 296 -29.62 10.79 -11.15
CA LEU A 296 -28.20 11.00 -10.89
C LEU A 296 -27.94 11.11 -9.38
N ASP A 297 -27.20 10.15 -8.84
CA ASP A 297 -26.74 10.10 -7.46
C ASP A 297 -25.37 10.78 -7.36
N SER A 298 -25.35 11.94 -6.70
CA SER A 298 -24.13 12.76 -6.55
C SER A 298 -23.04 12.04 -5.74
N ALA A 299 -23.40 11.30 -4.69
CA ALA A 299 -22.40 10.59 -3.87
C ALA A 299 -21.75 9.45 -4.63
N ARG A 300 -22.49 8.77 -5.52
CA ARG A 300 -21.93 7.73 -6.37
C ARG A 300 -21.02 8.29 -7.44
N LEU A 301 -21.40 9.40 -8.07
CA LEU A 301 -20.56 10.12 -9.03
C LEU A 301 -19.28 10.60 -8.38
N GLU A 302 -19.38 11.23 -7.21
CA GLU A 302 -18.24 11.73 -6.45
C GLU A 302 -17.22 10.62 -6.09
N LYS A 303 -17.70 9.42 -5.68
CA LYS A 303 -16.82 8.27 -5.45
C LYS A 303 -15.98 7.91 -6.67
N LYS A 304 -16.53 8.02 -7.90
CA LYS A 304 -15.81 7.76 -9.14
C LYS A 304 -14.82 8.87 -9.49
N LEU A 305 -15.21 10.12 -9.24
CA LEU A 305 -14.31 11.26 -9.40
C LEU A 305 -13.12 11.21 -8.41
N ARG A 306 -13.36 10.80 -7.16
CA ARG A 306 -12.29 10.60 -6.17
C ARG A 306 -11.30 9.50 -6.60
N LEU A 307 -11.79 8.39 -7.19
CA LEU A 307 -10.91 7.36 -7.73
C LEU A 307 -10.06 7.86 -8.90
N LEU A 308 -10.62 8.73 -9.75
CA LEU A 308 -9.87 9.33 -10.86
C LEU A 308 -8.85 10.36 -10.36
N ARG A 309 -9.18 11.18 -9.36
CA ARG A 309 -8.22 12.13 -8.74
C ARG A 309 -7.01 11.43 -8.14
N GLY A 310 -7.20 10.24 -7.56
CA GLY A 310 -6.10 9.42 -7.04
C GLY A 310 -5.31 8.66 -8.12
N ASN A 311 -5.63 8.81 -9.39
CA ASN A 311 -4.94 8.08 -10.45
C ASN A 311 -3.61 8.78 -10.80
N PRO A 312 -2.48 8.05 -10.81
CA PRO A 312 -1.15 8.61 -11.07
C PRO A 312 -0.96 9.22 -12.46
N LEU A 313 -1.93 9.08 -13.36
CA LEU A 313 -1.92 9.73 -14.68
C LEU A 313 -2.17 11.24 -14.58
N PHE A 314 -2.80 11.71 -13.50
CA PHE A 314 -3.21 13.10 -13.35
C PHE A 314 -2.38 13.81 -12.27
N GLU A 315 -1.96 15.02 -12.59
CA GLU A 315 -1.46 15.98 -11.62
C GLU A 315 -2.63 16.67 -10.92
N ASN A 316 -3.65 17.06 -11.70
CA ASN A 316 -4.89 17.65 -11.20
C ASN A 316 -6.10 17.17 -11.99
N LEU A 317 -7.25 17.02 -11.31
CA LEU A 317 -8.55 16.74 -11.90
C LEU A 317 -9.63 17.53 -11.17
N GLU A 318 -10.28 18.43 -11.90
CA GLU A 318 -11.42 19.22 -11.46
C GLU A 318 -12.68 18.74 -12.15
N ALA A 319 -13.79 18.76 -11.43
CA ALA A 319 -15.08 18.39 -11.96
C ALA A 319 -16.13 19.44 -11.58
N SER A 320 -16.95 19.85 -12.53
CA SER A 320 -18.08 20.75 -12.30
C SER A 320 -19.31 20.25 -13.05
N LEU A 321 -20.49 20.39 -12.45
CA LEU A 321 -21.75 20.01 -13.03
C LEU A 321 -22.47 21.25 -13.50
N ARG A 322 -22.98 21.25 -14.74
CA ARG A 322 -23.77 22.35 -15.33
C ARG A 322 -25.10 21.79 -15.82
N GLN A 323 -26.13 22.60 -15.75
CA GLN A 323 -27.41 22.27 -16.38
C GLN A 323 -27.30 22.28 -17.92
N SER A 324 -27.89 21.29 -18.57
CA SER A 324 -28.05 21.24 -20.01
C SER A 324 -29.20 22.14 -20.47
N GLU A 325 -29.26 22.41 -21.76
CA GLU A 325 -30.46 23.03 -22.40
C GLU A 325 -31.68 22.12 -22.35
N ILE A 326 -31.46 20.80 -22.27
CA ILE A 326 -32.51 19.79 -22.13
C ILE A 326 -32.89 19.67 -20.66
N ASP A 327 -34.19 19.84 -20.39
CA ASP A 327 -34.72 19.80 -19.02
C ASP A 327 -34.49 18.42 -18.36
N GLY A 328 -33.93 18.43 -17.16
CA GLY A 328 -33.54 17.21 -16.43
C GLY A 328 -32.18 16.65 -16.80
N GLU A 329 -31.46 17.17 -17.80
CA GLU A 329 -30.12 16.75 -18.15
C GLU A 329 -29.06 17.66 -17.52
N SER A 330 -27.94 17.05 -17.16
CA SER A 330 -26.74 17.75 -16.64
C SER A 330 -25.53 17.41 -17.50
N ILE A 331 -24.67 18.40 -17.71
CA ILE A 331 -23.37 18.28 -18.37
C ILE A 331 -22.30 18.26 -17.29
N LEU A 332 -21.49 17.20 -17.28
CA LEU A 332 -20.33 17.09 -16.40
C LEU A 332 -19.08 17.56 -17.16
N ILE A 333 -18.48 18.65 -16.69
CA ILE A 333 -17.24 19.20 -17.24
C ILE A 333 -16.08 18.73 -16.37
N ILE A 334 -15.13 18.03 -17.01
CA ILE A 334 -13.91 17.51 -16.35
C ILE A 334 -12.70 18.22 -16.95
N ARG A 335 -11.95 18.93 -16.11
CA ARG A 335 -10.67 19.54 -16.49
C ARG A 335 -9.54 18.74 -15.89
N VAL A 336 -8.63 18.27 -16.72
CA VAL A 336 -7.48 17.46 -16.28
C VAL A 336 -6.16 18.11 -16.65
N THR A 337 -5.18 17.94 -15.77
CA THR A 337 -3.77 18.16 -16.06
C THR A 337 -3.08 16.81 -15.99
N GLU A 338 -2.54 16.33 -17.13
CA GLU A 338 -1.80 15.08 -17.16
C GLU A 338 -0.44 15.24 -16.48
N LYS A 339 -0.05 14.26 -15.65
CA LYS A 339 1.28 14.17 -15.08
C LYS A 339 2.32 13.92 -16.16
N LYS A 340 3.57 14.32 -15.93
CA LYS A 340 4.69 13.98 -16.81
C LYS A 340 4.75 12.46 -17.00
N PRO A 341 4.92 11.99 -18.25
CA PRO A 341 4.81 10.57 -18.54
C PRO A 341 6.04 9.77 -18.14
N LEU A 342 7.21 10.34 -18.32
CA LEU A 342 8.49 9.70 -18.07
C LEU A 342 8.97 10.04 -16.66
N GLU A 343 9.40 9.02 -15.95
CA GLU A 343 10.04 9.13 -14.65
C GLU A 343 11.27 8.23 -14.67
N LEU A 344 12.42 8.80 -14.30
CA LEU A 344 13.69 8.09 -14.22
C LEU A 344 14.11 8.03 -12.75
N SER A 345 14.69 6.91 -12.34
CA SER A 345 15.34 6.78 -11.04
C SER A 345 16.63 6.00 -11.16
N MET A 346 17.58 6.35 -10.31
CA MET A 346 18.83 5.65 -10.11
C MET A 346 18.91 5.23 -8.65
N SER A 347 19.48 4.07 -8.38
CA SER A 347 19.69 3.60 -7.00
C SER A 347 21.09 3.02 -6.83
N VAL A 348 21.59 3.14 -5.59
CA VAL A 348 22.75 2.38 -5.10
C VAL A 348 22.31 1.79 -3.77
N ASP A 349 22.47 0.50 -3.60
CA ASP A 349 22.08 -0.21 -2.38
C ASP A 349 22.94 -1.46 -2.18
N ASN A 350 22.85 -2.06 -0.99
CA ASN A 350 23.48 -3.35 -0.68
C ASN A 350 22.43 -4.44 -0.44
N TYR A 351 21.39 -4.53 -1.28
CA TYR A 351 20.32 -5.52 -1.13
C TYR A 351 20.48 -6.74 -2.06
N SER A 352 21.63 -6.92 -2.69
CA SER A 352 21.96 -8.15 -3.43
C SER A 352 22.57 -9.19 -2.50
N SER A 353 22.60 -10.46 -2.92
CA SER A 353 23.27 -11.50 -2.14
C SER A 353 24.79 -11.31 -2.17
N PRO A 354 25.49 -11.43 -1.02
CA PRO A 354 26.94 -11.35 -0.99
C PRO A 354 27.64 -12.31 -1.97
N SER A 355 27.03 -13.48 -2.27
CA SER A 355 27.64 -14.47 -3.17
C SER A 355 27.78 -14.01 -4.63
N VAL A 356 27.09 -12.95 -5.03
CA VAL A 356 27.12 -12.38 -6.39
C VAL A 356 27.34 -10.87 -6.36
N GLY A 357 27.84 -10.35 -5.23
CA GLY A 357 28.03 -8.94 -4.95
C GLY A 357 26.88 -8.32 -4.21
N SER A 358 27.13 -7.86 -2.99
CA SER A 358 26.12 -7.26 -2.12
C SER A 358 25.72 -5.86 -2.59
N GLU A 359 26.66 -5.06 -3.05
CA GLU A 359 26.50 -3.70 -3.53
C GLU A 359 26.08 -3.70 -5.00
N ARG A 360 25.03 -2.95 -5.30
CA ARG A 360 24.53 -2.85 -6.67
C ARG A 360 24.11 -1.45 -7.04
N THR A 361 24.08 -1.18 -8.32
CA THR A 361 23.46 -0.01 -8.92
C THR A 361 22.23 -0.41 -9.71
N GLY A 362 21.22 0.46 -9.69
CA GLY A 362 19.98 0.25 -10.40
C GLY A 362 19.56 1.49 -11.21
N TRP A 363 18.97 1.24 -12.36
CA TRP A 363 18.33 2.27 -13.20
C TRP A 363 16.92 1.81 -13.50
N THR A 364 15.95 2.70 -13.31
CA THR A 364 14.57 2.43 -13.65
C THR A 364 14.00 3.57 -14.47
N ALA A 365 13.42 3.23 -15.61
CA ALA A 365 12.64 4.12 -16.45
C ALA A 365 11.17 3.67 -16.41
N LEU A 366 10.30 4.61 -16.08
CA LEU A 366 8.86 4.38 -16.03
C LEU A 366 8.18 5.35 -17.00
N HIS A 367 7.32 4.81 -17.87
CA HIS A 367 6.52 5.62 -18.79
C HIS A 367 5.03 5.36 -18.56
N ARG A 368 4.31 6.40 -18.13
CA ARG A 368 2.85 6.36 -17.99
C ARG A 368 2.19 6.78 -19.29
N ASN A 369 1.18 6.03 -19.69
CA ASN A 369 0.33 6.35 -20.82
C ASN A 369 1.10 6.40 -22.16
N LEU A 370 1.80 5.31 -22.49
CA LEU A 370 2.55 5.17 -23.74
C LEU A 370 1.61 5.12 -24.97
N THR A 371 0.47 4.41 -24.85
CA THR A 371 -0.48 4.19 -25.95
C THR A 371 -1.75 5.06 -25.88
N GLY A 372 -1.87 5.93 -24.89
CA GLY A 372 -3.07 6.76 -24.69
C GLY A 372 -4.21 6.06 -23.93
N ARG A 373 -4.00 4.82 -23.48
CA ARG A 373 -5.00 4.00 -22.79
C ARG A 373 -4.81 3.94 -21.26
N GLY A 374 -3.88 4.76 -20.73
CA GLY A 374 -3.54 4.77 -19.32
C GLY A 374 -2.68 3.58 -18.91
N ASP A 375 -1.93 3.03 -19.84
CA ASP A 375 -0.97 1.95 -19.69
C ASP A 375 0.30 2.42 -18.95
N LEU A 376 1.05 1.45 -18.44
CA LEU A 376 2.29 1.67 -17.74
C LEU A 376 3.37 0.74 -18.27
N PHE A 377 4.49 1.29 -18.69
CA PHE A 377 5.70 0.56 -19.02
C PHE A 377 6.78 0.87 -17.99
N VAL A 378 7.43 -0.17 -17.48
CA VAL A 378 8.58 -0.08 -16.58
C VAL A 378 9.71 -0.89 -17.17
N ALA A 379 10.90 -0.29 -17.26
CA ALA A 379 12.14 -0.96 -17.62
C ALA A 379 13.15 -0.69 -16.51
N SER A 380 13.72 -1.75 -15.94
CA SER A 380 14.78 -1.63 -14.94
C SER A 380 15.96 -2.51 -15.27
N TYR A 381 17.13 -2.01 -14.89
CA TYR A 381 18.40 -2.70 -14.97
C TYR A 381 19.13 -2.56 -13.64
N ASN A 382 19.54 -3.68 -13.05
CA ASN A 382 20.33 -3.72 -11.83
C ASN A 382 21.60 -4.51 -12.09
N THR A 383 22.74 -4.02 -11.59
CA THR A 383 24.02 -4.69 -11.76
C THR A 383 24.92 -4.51 -10.55
N THR A 384 25.77 -5.50 -10.30
CA THR A 384 26.85 -5.44 -9.30
C THR A 384 28.21 -5.14 -9.94
N ARG A 385 28.30 -5.05 -11.27
CA ARG A 385 29.56 -4.86 -12.04
C ARG A 385 30.38 -3.63 -11.68
N LEU A 386 29.75 -2.59 -11.15
CA LEU A 386 30.48 -1.39 -10.71
C LEU A 386 31.30 -1.62 -9.43
N PHE A 387 31.15 -2.79 -8.80
CA PHE A 387 31.81 -3.22 -7.57
C PHE A 387 32.60 -4.51 -7.78
N ASP A 388 33.06 -4.77 -9.01
CA ASP A 388 33.88 -5.91 -9.45
C ASP A 388 33.19 -7.28 -9.43
N ASP A 389 31.86 -7.31 -9.23
CA ASP A 389 31.05 -8.52 -9.28
C ASP A 389 30.30 -8.64 -10.61
N GLU A 390 29.76 -9.83 -10.92
CA GLU A 390 29.12 -10.08 -12.20
C GLU A 390 27.66 -10.54 -12.03
N SER A 391 26.77 -9.63 -11.70
CA SER A 391 25.32 -9.88 -11.74
C SER A 391 24.63 -8.79 -12.55
N ASP A 392 23.82 -9.22 -13.53
CA ASP A 392 22.99 -8.36 -14.36
C ASP A 392 21.55 -8.82 -14.31
N VAL A 393 20.63 -7.93 -14.01
CA VAL A 393 19.20 -8.19 -13.91
C VAL A 393 18.41 -7.15 -14.69
N PHE A 394 17.76 -7.58 -15.76
CA PHE A 394 16.80 -6.76 -16.48
C PHE A 394 15.38 -7.13 -16.06
N ASP A 395 14.47 -6.17 -16.05
CA ASP A 395 13.06 -6.40 -15.78
C ASP A 395 12.20 -5.41 -16.58
N PHE A 396 11.38 -5.94 -17.47
CA PHE A 396 10.47 -5.19 -18.33
C PHE A 396 9.04 -5.58 -17.99
N ILE A 397 8.24 -4.60 -17.59
CA ILE A 397 6.84 -4.80 -17.21
C ILE A 397 5.96 -3.87 -18.04
N TYR A 398 4.91 -4.42 -18.64
CA TYR A 398 3.89 -3.66 -19.32
C TYR A 398 2.51 -3.96 -18.75
N ASN A 399 1.83 -2.94 -18.26
CA ASN A 399 0.50 -3.01 -17.69
C ASN A 399 -0.49 -2.24 -18.56
N LEU A 400 -1.54 -2.91 -19.03
CA LEU A 400 -2.57 -2.34 -19.88
C LEU A 400 -3.95 -2.46 -19.22
N PRO A 401 -4.54 -1.35 -18.76
CA PRO A 401 -5.95 -1.35 -18.34
C PRO A 401 -6.87 -1.58 -19.55
N ILE A 402 -7.72 -2.60 -19.47
CA ILE A 402 -8.58 -2.99 -20.60
C ILE A 402 -10.07 -2.68 -20.38
N ASN A 403 -10.46 -2.25 -19.18
CA ASN A 403 -11.85 -1.89 -18.88
C ASN A 403 -11.95 -0.75 -17.85
N ALA A 404 -13.16 -0.22 -17.69
CA ALA A 404 -13.46 0.90 -16.81
C ALA A 404 -13.27 0.58 -15.31
N MET A 405 -13.42 -0.69 -14.89
CA MET A 405 -13.15 -1.15 -13.54
C MET A 405 -11.64 -1.30 -13.24
N ASN A 406 -10.79 -0.98 -14.24
CA ASN A 406 -9.34 -1.16 -14.17
C ASN A 406 -8.90 -2.62 -14.18
N GLY A 407 -9.64 -3.49 -14.91
CA GLY A 407 -9.13 -4.80 -15.27
C GLY A 407 -7.86 -4.64 -16.07
N THR A 408 -6.74 -5.24 -15.63
CA THR A 408 -5.41 -4.97 -16.16
C THR A 408 -4.76 -6.25 -16.66
N LEU A 409 -4.29 -6.23 -17.91
CA LEU A 409 -3.37 -7.22 -18.45
C LEU A 409 -1.95 -6.79 -18.12
N GLN A 410 -1.14 -7.72 -17.65
CA GLN A 410 0.29 -7.52 -17.39
C GLN A 410 1.10 -8.52 -18.18
N ALA A 411 2.15 -8.05 -18.83
CA ALA A 411 3.21 -8.86 -19.39
C ALA A 411 4.54 -8.47 -18.74
N ARG A 412 5.37 -9.45 -18.41
CA ARG A 412 6.70 -9.24 -17.82
C ARG A 412 7.72 -10.16 -18.49
N VAL A 413 8.90 -9.59 -18.77
CA VAL A 413 10.06 -10.32 -19.26
C VAL A 413 11.25 -9.88 -18.41
N ALA A 414 11.96 -10.87 -17.85
CA ALA A 414 13.02 -10.54 -16.93
C ALA A 414 14.20 -11.51 -17.06
N PRO A 415 15.11 -11.27 -18.04
CA PRO A 415 16.35 -12.02 -18.18
C PRO A 415 17.38 -11.58 -17.13
N ASN A 416 18.15 -12.52 -16.60
CA ASN A 416 19.28 -12.22 -15.76
C ASN A 416 20.46 -13.18 -15.99
N SER A 417 21.63 -12.70 -15.58
CA SER A 417 22.85 -13.49 -15.49
C SER A 417 23.59 -13.17 -14.21
N ASN A 418 24.30 -14.13 -13.68
CA ASN A 418 25.10 -13.95 -12.47
C ASN A 418 26.30 -14.90 -12.44
N ARG A 419 27.30 -14.52 -11.64
CA ARG A 419 28.48 -15.31 -11.34
C ARG A 419 28.72 -15.30 -9.83
N ILE A 420 29.07 -16.44 -9.26
CA ILE A 420 29.50 -16.51 -7.86
C ILE A 420 30.91 -15.93 -7.74
N GLY A 421 31.09 -15.00 -6.78
CA GLY A 421 32.39 -14.43 -6.47
C GLY A 421 33.41 -15.47 -6.02
N GLN A 422 34.68 -15.29 -6.39
CA GLN A 422 35.75 -16.30 -6.10
C GLN A 422 35.95 -16.49 -4.58
N GLU A 423 35.68 -15.50 -3.76
CA GLU A 423 35.74 -15.56 -2.29
C GLU A 423 34.79 -16.61 -1.68
N PHE A 424 33.76 -17.03 -2.45
CA PHE A 424 32.75 -18.01 -2.04
C PHE A 424 33.08 -19.41 -2.56
N LEU A 425 34.08 -19.55 -3.42
CA LEU A 425 34.46 -20.79 -4.06
C LEU A 425 35.78 -21.33 -3.50
N LYS A 426 35.90 -22.66 -3.42
CA LYS A 426 37.16 -23.34 -3.19
C LYS A 426 37.78 -23.57 -4.56
N GLU A 427 39.04 -23.21 -4.74
CA GLU A 427 39.80 -23.36 -5.99
C GLU A 427 39.33 -22.39 -7.11
N ASP A 428 39.95 -22.42 -8.25
CA ASP A 428 39.62 -21.58 -9.42
C ASP A 428 38.37 -22.09 -10.18
N LEU A 429 37.28 -22.31 -9.45
CA LEU A 429 35.99 -22.71 -10.02
C LEU A 429 35.26 -21.48 -10.56
N LYS A 430 34.66 -21.62 -11.74
CA LYS A 430 33.77 -20.61 -12.31
C LYS A 430 32.35 -21.16 -12.31
N ILE A 431 31.50 -20.61 -11.42
CA ILE A 431 30.06 -20.92 -11.38
C ILE A 431 29.27 -19.72 -11.88
N THR A 432 28.51 -19.92 -12.95
CA THR A 432 27.66 -18.92 -13.55
C THR A 432 26.22 -19.44 -13.73
N GLY A 433 25.26 -18.54 -13.82
CA GLY A 433 23.88 -18.88 -14.08
C GLY A 433 23.15 -17.84 -14.93
N THR A 434 22.21 -18.32 -15.71
CA THR A 434 21.26 -17.46 -16.41
C THR A 434 19.84 -17.87 -16.06
N THR A 435 18.96 -16.90 -15.91
CA THR A 435 17.54 -17.16 -15.66
C THR A 435 16.70 -16.24 -16.51
N ASP A 436 15.77 -16.81 -17.26
CA ASP A 436 14.76 -16.10 -18.02
C ASP A 436 13.40 -16.30 -17.39
N VAL A 437 12.66 -15.21 -17.16
CA VAL A 437 11.30 -15.24 -16.65
C VAL A 437 10.36 -14.55 -17.61
N TYR A 438 9.25 -15.21 -17.92
CA TYR A 438 8.16 -14.70 -18.73
C TYR A 438 6.86 -14.85 -17.94
N GLU A 439 6.15 -13.75 -17.75
CA GLU A 439 4.88 -13.77 -17.02
C GLU A 439 3.80 -13.03 -17.79
N PHE A 440 2.62 -13.61 -17.78
CA PHE A 440 1.42 -12.99 -18.30
C PHE A 440 0.31 -13.13 -17.27
N SER A 441 -0.38 -12.04 -16.94
CA SER A 441 -1.47 -12.09 -15.97
C SER A 441 -2.61 -11.13 -16.31
N TYR A 442 -3.78 -11.49 -15.84
CA TYR A 442 -4.96 -10.64 -15.84
C TYR A 442 -5.46 -10.45 -14.42
N ARG A 443 -5.64 -9.21 -14.01
CA ARG A 443 -6.19 -8.82 -12.72
C ARG A 443 -7.47 -8.03 -12.91
N GLN A 444 -8.58 -8.47 -12.30
CA GLN A 444 -9.89 -7.84 -12.40
C GLN A 444 -10.38 -7.39 -11.01
N PRO A 445 -10.45 -6.08 -10.74
CA PRO A 445 -11.21 -5.57 -9.61
C PRO A 445 -12.69 -5.89 -9.77
N ILE A 446 -13.25 -6.58 -8.77
CA ILE A 446 -14.69 -6.90 -8.68
C ILE A 446 -15.42 -5.83 -7.89
N LEU A 447 -14.76 -5.32 -6.83
CA LEU A 447 -15.20 -4.20 -6.03
C LEU A 447 -14.13 -3.12 -6.05
N ARG A 448 -14.50 -1.88 -6.42
CA ARG A 448 -13.57 -0.75 -6.45
C ARG A 448 -14.26 0.55 -6.10
N ASN A 449 -13.87 1.09 -4.96
CA ASN A 449 -14.27 2.42 -4.47
C ASN A 449 -13.11 3.05 -3.66
N PRO A 450 -13.17 4.32 -3.25
CA PRO A 450 -12.08 4.97 -2.53
C PRO A 450 -11.66 4.28 -1.23
N GLN A 451 -12.59 3.61 -0.54
CA GLN A 451 -12.35 2.97 0.74
C GLN A 451 -11.87 1.53 0.62
N GLN A 452 -12.25 0.83 -0.46
CA GLN A 452 -11.92 -0.59 -0.58
C GLN A 452 -11.84 -1.05 -2.03
N GLU A 453 -10.95 -2.01 -2.25
CA GLU A 453 -10.82 -2.73 -3.52
C GLU A 453 -10.69 -4.23 -3.24
N PHE A 454 -11.46 -5.03 -3.97
CA PHE A 454 -11.31 -6.48 -4.04
C PHE A 454 -11.10 -6.89 -5.49
N ALA A 455 -10.04 -7.65 -5.76
CA ALA A 455 -9.69 -8.08 -7.10
C ALA A 455 -9.32 -9.56 -7.13
N LEU A 456 -9.60 -10.18 -8.26
CA LEU A 456 -9.16 -11.53 -8.61
C LEU A 456 -8.10 -11.45 -9.69
N SER A 457 -7.13 -12.36 -9.66
CA SER A 457 -6.11 -12.45 -10.70
C SER A 457 -5.87 -13.90 -11.14
N LEU A 458 -5.56 -14.03 -12.42
CA LEU A 458 -5.10 -15.27 -13.05
C LEU A 458 -3.80 -14.93 -13.75
N GLY A 459 -2.76 -15.73 -13.53
CA GLY A 459 -1.46 -15.56 -14.14
C GLY A 459 -0.87 -16.88 -14.61
N LEU A 460 0.01 -16.78 -15.60
CA LEU A 460 0.89 -17.83 -16.08
C LEU A 460 2.32 -17.31 -16.01
N SER A 461 3.22 -18.07 -15.39
CA SER A 461 4.63 -17.76 -15.29
C SER A 461 5.44 -18.92 -15.83
N TYR A 462 6.36 -18.63 -16.74
CA TYR A 462 7.37 -19.57 -17.21
C TYR A 462 8.74 -19.04 -16.77
N GLN A 463 9.53 -19.91 -16.14
CA GLN A 463 10.89 -19.59 -15.72
C GLN A 463 11.81 -20.70 -16.16
N ARG A 464 12.97 -20.34 -16.76
CA ARG A 464 14.02 -21.24 -17.16
C ARG A 464 15.35 -20.76 -16.58
N THR A 465 16.02 -21.66 -15.86
CA THR A 465 17.34 -21.42 -15.24
C THR A 465 18.36 -22.42 -15.84
N LYS A 466 19.50 -21.89 -16.21
CA LYS A 466 20.66 -22.71 -16.66
C LYS A 466 21.81 -22.43 -15.72
N ASN A 467 22.44 -23.48 -15.25
CA ASN A 467 23.61 -23.42 -14.37
C ASN A 467 24.84 -23.96 -15.10
N PHE A 468 25.97 -23.30 -14.87
CA PHE A 468 27.23 -23.68 -15.53
C PHE A 468 28.33 -23.82 -14.49
N LEU A 469 29.14 -24.82 -14.65
CA LEU A 469 30.42 -25.03 -13.97
C LEU A 469 31.54 -25.01 -15.02
N ASN A 470 32.46 -24.04 -14.91
CA ASN A 470 33.54 -23.83 -15.88
C ASN A 470 33.00 -23.77 -17.33
N ASP A 471 31.97 -22.97 -17.55
CA ASP A 471 31.28 -22.72 -18.83
C ASP A 471 30.56 -23.93 -19.44
N LYS A 472 30.44 -25.05 -18.70
CA LYS A 472 29.65 -26.22 -19.11
C LYS A 472 28.40 -26.33 -18.28
N LEU A 473 27.26 -26.65 -18.90
CA LEU A 473 26.02 -26.94 -18.20
C LEU A 473 26.27 -28.00 -17.12
N PHE A 474 25.73 -27.76 -15.93
CA PHE A 474 25.97 -28.61 -14.78
C PHE A 474 24.73 -28.65 -13.85
N ASN A 475 24.36 -29.90 -13.50
CA ASN A 475 23.27 -30.09 -12.53
C ASN A 475 23.81 -30.11 -11.10
N PHE A 476 23.63 -29.05 -10.35
CA PHE A 476 24.05 -29.00 -8.95
C PHE A 476 23.10 -29.75 -8.00
N ALA A 477 21.87 -30.06 -8.42
CA ALA A 477 20.93 -30.80 -7.60
C ALA A 477 21.23 -32.28 -7.53
N ASP A 478 21.72 -32.84 -8.64
CA ASP A 478 22.18 -34.23 -8.73
C ASP A 478 23.40 -34.33 -9.67
N PRO A 479 24.62 -34.09 -9.15
CA PRO A 479 25.84 -34.11 -9.95
C PRO A 479 26.14 -35.45 -10.62
N ASN A 480 25.55 -36.54 -10.15
CA ASN A 480 25.75 -37.88 -10.68
C ASN A 480 24.77 -38.26 -11.81
N ASN A 481 23.71 -37.43 -11.97
CA ASN A 481 22.71 -37.65 -13.02
C ASN A 481 23.18 -36.96 -14.33
N THR A 482 23.79 -37.70 -15.20
CA THR A 482 24.26 -37.23 -16.50
C THR A 482 23.16 -37.01 -17.54
N GLU A 483 21.92 -37.43 -17.24
CA GLU A 483 20.74 -37.21 -18.09
C GLU A 483 20.11 -35.82 -17.83
N ASP A 484 20.36 -35.20 -16.66
CA ASP A 484 19.91 -33.86 -16.33
C ASP A 484 20.96 -32.83 -16.79
N ASP A 485 20.60 -32.04 -17.76
CA ASP A 485 21.49 -31.08 -18.44
C ASP A 485 21.77 -29.79 -17.63
N GLY A 486 21.40 -29.73 -16.37
CA GLY A 486 21.55 -28.53 -15.52
C GLY A 486 20.60 -27.41 -15.88
N ILE A 487 19.57 -27.69 -16.66
CA ILE A 487 18.49 -26.78 -17.01
C ILE A 487 17.29 -27.08 -16.11
N ASN A 488 16.82 -26.08 -15.40
CA ASN A 488 15.61 -26.18 -14.60
C ASN A 488 14.55 -25.20 -15.14
N SER A 489 13.38 -25.72 -15.45
CA SER A 489 12.25 -24.88 -15.89
C SER A 489 11.00 -25.18 -15.10
N THR A 490 10.18 -24.14 -14.88
CA THR A 490 8.86 -24.24 -14.24
C THR A 490 7.81 -23.47 -15.01
N THR A 491 6.62 -24.04 -15.06
CA THR A 491 5.42 -23.38 -15.55
C THR A 491 4.39 -23.36 -14.42
N VAL A 492 4.05 -22.17 -13.97
CA VAL A 492 3.19 -21.96 -12.78
C VAL A 492 1.94 -21.21 -13.17
N ILE A 493 0.78 -21.79 -12.85
CA ILE A 493 -0.52 -21.10 -12.89
C ILE A 493 -0.73 -20.48 -11.54
N ARG A 494 -1.07 -19.16 -11.51
CA ARG A 494 -1.28 -18.37 -10.29
C ARG A 494 -2.71 -17.90 -10.22
N LEU A 495 -3.39 -18.20 -9.12
CA LEU A 495 -4.74 -17.73 -8.80
C LEU A 495 -4.66 -16.83 -7.58
N GLY A 496 -4.91 -15.54 -7.75
CA GLY A 496 -4.76 -14.56 -6.70
C GLY A 496 -6.05 -13.85 -6.32
N GLN A 497 -6.13 -13.46 -5.06
CA GLN A 497 -7.19 -12.65 -4.45
C GLN A 497 -6.54 -11.52 -3.67
N ASP A 498 -6.81 -10.28 -4.05
CA ASP A 498 -6.29 -9.09 -3.38
C ASP A 498 -7.43 -8.32 -2.72
N TYR A 499 -7.26 -7.92 -1.48
CA TYR A 499 -8.20 -7.05 -0.79
C TYR A 499 -7.47 -5.90 -0.11
N VAL A 500 -7.93 -4.68 -0.38
CA VAL A 500 -7.44 -3.46 0.25
C VAL A 500 -8.61 -2.75 0.90
N ARG A 501 -8.45 -2.34 2.15
CA ARG A 501 -9.41 -1.51 2.88
C ARG A 501 -8.69 -0.34 3.53
N ARG A 502 -9.16 0.88 3.22
CA ARG A 502 -8.67 2.13 3.79
C ARG A 502 -9.65 2.63 4.83
N ASP A 503 -9.11 3.08 5.93
CA ASP A 503 -9.86 3.75 7.01
C ASP A 503 -9.19 5.10 7.34
N PRO A 504 -9.77 5.97 8.17
CA PRO A 504 -9.20 7.29 8.47
C PRO A 504 -7.82 7.26 9.11
N LEU A 505 -7.43 6.14 9.73
CA LEU A 505 -6.16 5.99 10.42
C LEU A 505 -5.15 5.16 9.64
N GLY A 506 -5.53 4.56 8.50
CA GLY A 506 -4.58 3.77 7.73
C GLY A 506 -5.20 2.85 6.68
N ALA A 507 -4.52 1.74 6.39
CA ALA A 507 -4.98 0.77 5.40
C ALA A 507 -4.60 -0.66 5.77
N TRP A 508 -5.47 -1.60 5.41
CA TRP A 508 -5.20 -3.02 5.35
C TRP A 508 -4.97 -3.42 3.90
N ALA A 509 -3.97 -4.24 3.65
CA ALA A 509 -3.78 -4.95 2.40
C ALA A 509 -3.62 -6.44 2.70
N LEU A 510 -4.39 -7.27 2.00
CA LEU A 510 -4.41 -8.72 2.15
C LEU A 510 -4.25 -9.34 0.77
N ARG A 511 -3.45 -10.38 0.67
CA ARG A 511 -3.33 -11.24 -0.51
C ARG A 511 -3.43 -12.70 -0.13
N SER A 512 -4.12 -13.47 -0.94
CA SER A 512 -4.13 -14.92 -0.96
C SER A 512 -3.84 -15.37 -2.38
N GLN A 513 -2.82 -16.21 -2.57
CA GLN A 513 -2.41 -16.68 -3.91
C GLN A 513 -2.11 -18.17 -3.87
N PHE A 514 -2.74 -18.91 -4.76
CA PHE A 514 -2.41 -20.31 -5.04
C PHE A 514 -1.49 -20.37 -6.25
N ASN A 515 -0.40 -21.11 -6.13
CA ASN A 515 0.56 -21.36 -7.19
C ASN A 515 0.51 -22.86 -7.51
N ILE A 516 0.22 -23.18 -8.75
CA ILE A 516 0.08 -24.54 -9.25
C ILE A 516 1.19 -24.74 -10.27
N GLY A 517 2.24 -25.44 -9.87
CA GLY A 517 3.31 -25.87 -10.76
C GLY A 517 2.81 -26.99 -11.67
N THR A 518 3.11 -26.89 -12.95
CA THR A 518 2.63 -27.82 -13.98
C THR A 518 3.79 -28.32 -14.84
N GLY A 519 3.62 -29.46 -15.49
CA GLY A 519 4.56 -30.01 -16.45
C GLY A 519 4.48 -29.39 -17.87
N LEU A 520 3.79 -28.24 -18.03
CA LEU A 520 3.65 -27.57 -19.33
C LEU A 520 4.96 -26.87 -19.78
N PHE A 521 5.15 -26.72 -21.10
CA PHE A 521 6.26 -25.97 -21.71
C PHE A 521 7.65 -26.46 -21.23
N ASP A 522 7.87 -27.78 -21.30
CA ASP A 522 9.13 -28.44 -20.91
C ASP A 522 9.56 -28.12 -19.45
N ALA A 523 8.57 -27.94 -18.55
CA ALA A 523 8.88 -27.85 -17.15
C ALA A 523 9.59 -29.09 -16.63
N THR A 524 10.57 -28.89 -15.77
CA THR A 524 11.39 -29.99 -15.20
C THR A 524 10.48 -30.92 -14.39
N VAL A 525 10.46 -32.19 -14.78
CA VAL A 525 9.73 -33.26 -14.09
C VAL A 525 10.77 -34.31 -13.62
N ARG A 526 10.70 -34.61 -12.32
CA ARG A 526 11.61 -35.56 -11.67
C ARG A 526 10.81 -36.67 -10.99
N LYS A 527 11.51 -37.75 -10.66
CA LYS A 527 10.95 -38.86 -9.88
C LYS A 527 10.85 -38.43 -8.39
N ASP A 528 9.72 -38.73 -7.78
CA ASP A 528 9.59 -38.58 -6.33
C ASP A 528 10.73 -39.29 -5.56
N PRO A 529 11.27 -38.68 -4.50
CA PRO A 529 10.83 -37.46 -3.83
C PRO A 529 11.57 -36.19 -4.27
N GLN A 530 12.23 -36.15 -5.41
CA GLN A 530 13.04 -35.00 -5.86
C GLN A 530 12.15 -33.79 -6.18
N PRO A 531 12.51 -32.57 -5.69
CA PRO A 531 11.82 -31.36 -6.08
C PRO A 531 11.80 -31.13 -7.58
N ASP A 532 10.64 -30.81 -8.13
CA ASP A 532 10.43 -30.61 -9.55
C ASP A 532 9.49 -29.45 -9.87
N GLY A 533 9.01 -29.38 -11.11
CA GLY A 533 8.06 -28.34 -11.55
C GLY A 533 6.62 -28.57 -11.11
N HIS A 534 6.29 -29.75 -10.55
CA HIS A 534 4.96 -30.05 -10.04
C HIS A 534 4.86 -29.76 -8.55
N PHE A 535 4.11 -28.74 -8.21
CA PHE A 535 3.86 -28.38 -6.80
C PHE A 535 2.54 -27.64 -6.65
N LEU A 536 2.03 -27.62 -5.45
CA LEU A 536 0.95 -26.73 -5.03
C LEU A 536 1.43 -25.94 -3.83
N SER A 537 1.48 -24.62 -3.95
CA SER A 537 1.77 -23.76 -2.82
C SER A 537 0.72 -22.69 -2.66
N TRP A 538 0.52 -22.23 -1.41
CA TRP A 538 -0.30 -21.12 -1.05
C TRP A 538 0.52 -20.04 -0.38
N LEU A 539 0.37 -18.79 -0.85
CA LEU A 539 0.99 -17.59 -0.29
C LEU A 539 -0.07 -16.68 0.29
N GLY A 540 -0.01 -16.46 1.60
CA GLY A 540 -0.82 -15.47 2.31
C GLY A 540 0.04 -14.27 2.71
N GLN A 541 -0.44 -13.06 2.44
CA GLN A 541 0.25 -11.83 2.82
C GLN A 541 -0.72 -10.88 3.50
N VAL A 542 -0.26 -10.21 4.55
CA VAL A 542 -1.01 -9.19 5.27
C VAL A 542 -0.14 -7.98 5.55
N GLN A 543 -0.66 -6.80 5.33
CA GLN A 543 -0.03 -5.56 5.72
C GLN A 543 -1.05 -4.63 6.38
N ARG A 544 -0.66 -4.04 7.51
CA ARG A 544 -1.36 -2.92 8.15
C ARG A 544 -0.44 -1.72 8.19
N VAL A 545 -0.91 -0.62 7.65
CA VAL A 545 -0.32 0.70 7.87
C VAL A 545 -1.25 1.46 8.79
N GLN A 546 -0.75 1.91 9.93
CA GLN A 546 -1.54 2.54 10.97
C GLN A 546 -0.89 3.84 11.41
N ARG A 547 -1.57 4.95 11.23
CA ARG A 547 -1.18 6.23 11.84
C ARG A 547 -1.57 6.19 13.32
N LEU A 548 -0.58 6.16 14.20
CA LEU A 548 -0.77 6.21 15.66
C LEU A 548 -0.88 7.67 16.13
N SER A 549 -0.13 8.56 15.50
CA SER A 549 -0.16 10.00 15.76
C SER A 549 0.29 10.77 14.50
N ASN A 550 0.41 12.09 14.60
CA ASN A 550 0.93 12.89 13.49
C ASN A 550 2.39 12.54 13.14
N ASN A 551 3.16 12.02 14.10
CA ASN A 551 4.57 11.71 13.91
C ASN A 551 4.86 10.20 13.87
N HIS A 552 3.91 9.33 14.19
CA HIS A 552 4.10 7.89 14.26
C HIS A 552 3.24 7.16 13.21
N LEU A 553 3.90 6.43 12.34
CA LEU A 553 3.29 5.57 11.32
C LEU A 553 3.76 4.13 11.52
N LEU A 554 2.92 3.32 12.16
CA LEU A 554 3.20 1.90 12.38
C LEU A 554 2.92 1.10 11.12
N ILE A 555 3.86 0.25 10.75
CA ILE A 555 3.75 -0.70 9.64
C ILE A 555 3.91 -2.10 10.23
N VAL A 556 2.91 -2.93 10.02
CA VAL A 556 2.93 -4.34 10.40
C VAL A 556 2.71 -5.16 9.15
N GLN A 557 3.57 -6.12 8.88
CA GLN A 557 3.45 -6.99 7.72
C GLN A 557 3.80 -8.43 8.06
N GLY A 558 3.14 -9.36 7.38
CA GLY A 558 3.38 -10.78 7.53
C GLY A 558 3.15 -11.50 6.23
N ASP A 559 3.98 -12.51 5.96
CA ASP A 559 3.88 -13.42 4.84
C ASP A 559 3.96 -14.84 5.35
N LEU A 560 3.21 -15.72 4.72
CA LEU A 560 3.19 -17.15 5.00
C LEU A 560 3.09 -17.90 3.67
N GLN A 561 4.05 -18.75 3.39
CA GLN A 561 3.98 -19.70 2.28
C GLN A 561 3.88 -21.12 2.83
N LEU A 562 2.94 -21.88 2.29
CA LEU A 562 2.78 -23.31 2.58
C LEU A 562 2.86 -24.06 1.26
N SER A 563 3.71 -25.09 1.20
CA SER A 563 3.83 -26.00 0.07
C SER A 563 3.40 -27.40 0.46
N SER A 564 2.82 -28.13 -0.48
CA SER A 564 2.40 -29.54 -0.30
C SER A 564 3.48 -30.54 -0.70
N THR A 565 4.57 -30.10 -1.34
CA THR A 565 5.67 -30.91 -1.86
C THR A 565 6.97 -30.14 -1.80
N GLY A 566 8.10 -30.81 -1.96
CA GLY A 566 9.41 -30.18 -2.20
C GLY A 566 9.36 -29.31 -3.45
N MET A 567 9.94 -28.12 -3.38
CA MET A 567 9.96 -27.16 -4.47
C MET A 567 11.36 -26.89 -4.99
N LEU A 568 11.45 -26.59 -6.27
CA LEU A 568 12.67 -26.05 -6.82
C LEU A 568 13.06 -24.75 -6.11
N PRO A 569 14.35 -24.50 -5.86
CA PRO A 569 14.82 -23.44 -4.96
C PRO A 569 14.29 -22.05 -5.27
N TYR A 570 14.10 -21.72 -6.55
CA TYR A 570 13.56 -20.41 -6.94
C TYR A 570 12.02 -20.26 -6.72
N GLN A 571 11.34 -21.32 -6.27
CA GLN A 571 9.95 -21.27 -5.81
C GLN A 571 9.86 -21.29 -4.27
N GLN A 572 10.96 -21.53 -3.57
CA GLN A 572 11.03 -21.60 -2.13
C GLN A 572 10.77 -20.25 -1.45
N PHE A 573 10.36 -20.31 -0.20
CA PHE A 573 10.26 -19.13 0.67
C PHE A 573 11.62 -18.76 1.23
N ILE A 574 11.96 -17.47 1.20
CA ILE A 574 13.28 -16.97 1.52
C ILE A 574 13.21 -15.90 2.58
N ILE A 575 14.14 -15.95 3.54
CA ILE A 575 14.29 -14.96 4.60
C ILE A 575 15.76 -14.54 4.77
N GLY A 576 15.97 -13.35 5.31
CA GLY A 576 17.27 -12.71 5.54
C GLY A 576 17.48 -11.50 4.65
N GLY A 577 18.15 -10.50 5.18
CA GLY A 577 18.55 -9.27 4.49
C GLY A 577 17.62 -8.08 4.68
N GLY A 578 18.06 -6.94 4.15
CA GLY A 578 17.44 -5.63 4.36
C GLY A 578 15.99 -5.51 3.87
N LEU A 579 15.53 -6.40 3.00
CA LEU A 579 14.19 -6.40 2.44
C LEU A 579 13.24 -7.40 3.10
N SER A 580 13.74 -8.32 3.91
CA SER A 580 12.89 -9.36 4.50
C SER A 580 13.04 -9.46 6.02
N LEU A 581 14.21 -9.84 6.51
CA LEU A 581 14.51 -10.02 7.92
C LEU A 581 15.91 -9.45 8.20
N ARG A 582 15.94 -8.24 8.80
CA ARG A 582 17.17 -7.47 9.03
C ARG A 582 17.98 -8.04 10.19
N GLY A 583 19.30 -7.87 10.12
CA GLY A 583 20.28 -8.45 11.04
C GLY A 583 21.07 -9.62 10.43
N TYR A 584 20.75 -10.04 9.21
CA TYR A 584 21.32 -11.20 8.52
C TYR A 584 21.65 -10.89 7.08
N GLY A 585 22.56 -11.67 6.47
CA GLY A 585 22.87 -11.58 5.04
C GLY A 585 21.62 -11.79 4.19
N GLN A 586 21.61 -11.21 2.98
CA GLN A 586 20.50 -11.32 2.04
C GLN A 586 20.29 -12.78 1.64
N ASN A 587 19.04 -13.27 1.79
CA ASN A 587 18.61 -14.62 1.41
C ASN A 587 19.34 -15.76 2.15
N VAL A 588 19.67 -15.56 3.40
CA VAL A 588 20.49 -16.49 4.19
C VAL A 588 19.79 -17.84 4.44
N ARG A 589 18.46 -17.88 4.41
CA ARG A 589 17.66 -19.11 4.61
C ARG A 589 16.55 -19.23 3.59
N SER A 590 16.33 -20.44 3.08
CA SER A 590 15.22 -20.78 2.19
C SER A 590 14.58 -22.12 2.55
N GLY A 591 13.32 -22.33 2.18
CA GLY A 591 12.61 -23.58 2.37
C GLY A 591 11.31 -23.61 1.56
N ASP A 592 10.73 -24.80 1.39
CA ASP A 592 9.48 -24.99 0.63
C ASP A 592 8.33 -24.19 1.25
N SER A 593 8.30 -24.12 2.55
CA SER A 593 7.36 -23.36 3.37
C SER A 593 8.10 -22.40 4.28
N GLY A 594 7.43 -21.34 4.70
CA GLY A 594 8.02 -20.37 5.63
C GLY A 594 7.09 -19.23 5.95
N PHE A 595 7.44 -18.52 7.01
CA PHE A 595 6.77 -17.26 7.36
C PHE A 595 7.79 -16.18 7.67
N ARG A 596 7.36 -14.94 7.51
CA ARG A 596 8.04 -13.77 8.09
C ARG A 596 7.02 -12.79 8.64
N PHE A 597 7.41 -12.06 9.67
CA PHE A 597 6.61 -11.04 10.29
C PHE A 597 7.52 -9.85 10.64
N SER A 598 7.07 -8.64 10.37
CA SER A 598 7.82 -7.41 10.62
C SER A 598 6.92 -6.35 11.24
N ILE A 599 7.43 -5.65 12.21
CA ILE A 599 6.85 -4.44 12.80
C ILE A 599 7.88 -3.32 12.67
N GLU A 600 7.49 -2.20 12.08
CA GLU A 600 8.31 -1.00 11.93
C GLU A 600 7.47 0.23 12.32
N ASP A 601 7.97 1.07 13.24
CA ASP A 601 7.37 2.39 13.52
C ASP A 601 8.18 3.50 12.86
N ARG A 602 7.59 4.24 11.94
CA ARG A 602 8.21 5.41 11.31
C ARG A 602 7.93 6.65 12.13
N ILE A 603 8.93 7.09 12.87
CA ILE A 603 8.87 8.25 13.77
C ILE A 603 9.42 9.46 13.03
N THR A 604 8.54 10.37 12.61
CA THR A 604 8.95 11.61 11.95
C THR A 604 9.52 12.59 12.97
N VAL A 605 10.79 12.92 12.83
CA VAL A 605 11.52 13.86 13.72
C VAL A 605 11.68 15.24 13.10
N TYR A 606 11.71 15.33 11.78
CA TYR A 606 11.81 16.61 11.08
C TYR A 606 10.92 16.64 9.85
N ARG A 607 10.29 17.79 9.60
CA ARG A 607 9.40 18.05 8.48
C ARG A 607 9.84 19.30 7.72
N ASP A 608 9.52 19.35 6.44
CA ASP A 608 9.66 20.57 5.65
C ASP A 608 8.59 21.62 6.01
N GLU A 609 8.66 22.78 5.35
CA GLU A 609 7.69 23.88 5.50
C GLU A 609 6.26 23.51 5.07
N PHE A 610 6.11 22.45 4.29
CA PHE A 610 4.82 21.91 3.83
C PHE A 610 4.28 20.78 4.73
N GLY A 611 5.00 20.44 5.81
CA GLY A 611 4.64 19.38 6.73
C GLY A 611 5.00 17.97 6.25
N MET A 612 5.78 17.84 5.17
CA MET A 612 6.26 16.55 4.68
C MET A 612 7.41 16.02 5.55
N PRO A 613 7.43 14.72 5.87
CA PRO A 613 8.51 14.14 6.66
C PRO A 613 9.83 14.14 5.87
N LEU A 614 10.85 14.84 6.37
CA LEU A 614 12.20 14.84 5.81
C LEU A 614 13.10 13.83 6.49
N ILE A 615 13.00 13.69 7.83
CA ILE A 615 13.81 12.74 8.59
C ILE A 615 12.88 11.89 9.45
N GLN A 616 13.04 10.57 9.33
CA GLN A 616 12.29 9.60 10.13
C GLN A 616 13.26 8.57 10.73
N PHE A 617 13.09 8.25 12.02
CA PHE A 617 13.67 7.06 12.64
C PHE A 617 12.69 5.89 12.51
N THR A 618 13.24 4.69 12.29
CA THR A 618 12.44 3.49 12.03
C THR A 618 12.90 2.32 12.91
N PRO A 619 12.58 2.30 14.21
CA PRO A 619 12.78 1.10 15.02
C PRO A 619 11.94 -0.04 14.46
N PHE A 620 12.51 -1.26 14.47
CA PHE A 620 11.86 -2.44 13.90
C PHE A 620 12.19 -3.74 14.66
N ILE A 621 11.32 -4.71 14.49
CA ILE A 621 11.50 -6.10 14.87
C ILE A 621 11.03 -6.97 13.73
N ASP A 622 11.87 -7.90 13.29
CA ASP A 622 11.63 -8.85 12.22
C ASP A 622 11.81 -10.27 12.75
N ILE A 623 10.88 -11.17 12.44
CA ILE A 623 10.99 -12.60 12.76
C ILE A 623 10.59 -13.44 11.56
N GLY A 624 11.13 -14.64 11.43
CA GLY A 624 10.75 -15.56 10.37
C GLY A 624 11.35 -16.94 10.54
N ALA A 625 10.76 -17.90 9.84
CA ALA A 625 11.26 -19.26 9.78
C ALA A 625 10.99 -19.88 8.42
N VAL A 626 11.81 -20.86 8.06
CA VAL A 626 11.62 -21.66 6.85
C VAL A 626 11.74 -23.14 7.19
N TRP A 627 11.03 -23.98 6.43
CA TRP A 627 11.10 -25.44 6.53
C TRP A 627 10.77 -26.07 5.19
N ASN A 628 11.29 -27.27 4.97
CA ASN A 628 10.92 -28.06 3.82
C ASN A 628 9.78 -29.03 4.11
N ASP A 629 9.13 -29.51 3.06
CA ASP A 629 8.25 -30.66 3.15
C ASP A 629 9.01 -31.88 3.67
N GLY A 630 8.34 -32.74 4.42
CA GLY A 630 8.98 -33.90 5.05
C GLY A 630 9.58 -34.93 4.05
N SER A 631 9.06 -34.96 2.83
CA SER A 631 9.56 -35.81 1.75
C SER A 631 10.74 -35.22 0.98
N ASN A 632 11.09 -33.94 1.18
CA ASN A 632 12.16 -33.29 0.45
C ASN A 632 13.52 -33.89 0.81
N PRO A 633 14.26 -34.50 -0.13
CA PRO A 633 15.57 -35.16 0.12
C PRO A 633 16.64 -34.17 0.60
N ASN A 634 16.43 -32.84 0.39
CA ASN A 634 17.36 -31.81 0.84
C ASN A 634 17.22 -31.45 2.32
N ASN A 635 16.34 -32.15 3.08
CA ASN A 635 16.15 -31.87 4.50
C ASN A 635 17.42 -32.06 5.34
N GLU A 636 18.26 -33.07 5.02
CA GLU A 636 19.50 -33.32 5.74
C GLU A 636 20.58 -32.26 5.47
N SER A 637 20.47 -31.53 4.37
CA SER A 637 21.41 -30.48 3.98
C SER A 637 21.00 -29.07 4.44
N LEU A 638 19.84 -28.92 5.09
CA LEU A 638 19.41 -27.65 5.64
C LEU A 638 20.22 -27.29 6.91
N PRO A 639 20.52 -26.01 7.11
CA PRO A 639 21.06 -25.52 8.38
C PRO A 639 20.10 -25.80 9.54
N ASP A 640 20.66 -26.05 10.73
CA ASP A 640 19.86 -26.26 11.95
C ASP A 640 19.08 -25.01 12.36
N GLU A 641 19.69 -23.83 12.21
CA GLU A 641 19.06 -22.54 12.55
C GLU A 641 18.19 -22.06 11.38
N ARG A 642 16.92 -22.46 11.42
CA ARG A 642 15.89 -22.08 10.43
C ARG A 642 14.92 -21.01 10.90
N PHE A 643 14.92 -20.71 12.20
CA PHE A 643 14.20 -19.60 12.78
C PHE A 643 15.17 -18.43 12.97
N LEU A 644 14.81 -17.27 12.47
CA LEU A 644 15.59 -16.04 12.58
C LEU A 644 14.77 -14.95 13.26
N ALA A 645 15.44 -14.13 14.04
CA ALA A 645 14.86 -12.95 14.65
C ALA A 645 15.87 -11.81 14.65
N GLY A 646 15.45 -10.62 14.30
CA GLY A 646 16.26 -9.42 14.29
C GLY A 646 15.53 -8.23 14.85
N ALA A 647 16.25 -7.33 15.51
CA ALA A 647 15.70 -6.06 15.97
C ALA A 647 16.71 -4.95 15.67
N GLY A 648 16.22 -3.74 15.40
CA GLY A 648 17.13 -2.68 15.04
C GLY A 648 16.46 -1.33 14.90
N ILE A 649 17.23 -0.42 14.31
CA ILE A 649 16.78 0.95 14.03
C ILE A 649 17.23 1.34 12.63
N GLY A 650 16.38 2.10 11.94
CA GLY A 650 16.71 2.70 10.67
C GLY A 650 16.57 4.21 10.67
N LEU A 651 17.09 4.82 9.63
CA LEU A 651 16.97 6.23 9.30
C LEU A 651 16.47 6.34 7.85
N ILE A 652 15.37 7.06 7.65
CA ILE A 652 14.94 7.51 6.33
C ILE A 652 15.16 9.02 6.30
N TRP A 653 15.90 9.49 5.30
CA TRP A 653 16.22 10.90 5.14
C TRP A 653 16.05 11.33 3.69
N GLN A 654 15.11 12.23 3.44
CA GLN A 654 14.99 12.93 2.17
C GLN A 654 15.97 14.11 2.16
N ILE A 655 17.19 13.85 1.66
CA ILE A 655 18.29 14.85 1.64
C ILE A 655 17.93 16.02 0.73
N LEU A 656 17.37 15.71 -0.43
CA LEU A 656 16.85 16.66 -1.42
C LEU A 656 15.48 16.15 -1.90
N PRO A 657 14.63 16.99 -2.53
CA PRO A 657 13.34 16.53 -3.06
C PRO A 657 13.44 15.32 -4.00
N GLN A 658 14.60 15.13 -4.63
CA GLN A 658 14.87 14.03 -5.56
C GLN A 658 15.77 12.94 -4.99
N VAL A 659 16.30 13.08 -3.75
CA VAL A 659 17.29 12.16 -3.18
C VAL A 659 16.81 11.62 -1.85
N ASP A 660 16.54 10.31 -1.80
CA ASP A 660 16.18 9.58 -0.61
C ASP A 660 17.33 8.69 -0.16
N LEU A 661 17.66 8.75 1.11
CA LEU A 661 18.60 7.87 1.80
C LEU A 661 17.83 7.01 2.81
N ARG A 662 18.10 5.72 2.82
CA ARG A 662 17.71 4.81 3.89
C ARG A 662 18.95 4.10 4.42
N LEU A 663 19.08 4.07 5.75
CA LEU A 663 20.09 3.30 6.48
C LEU A 663 19.35 2.46 7.50
N ASP A 664 19.64 1.17 7.57
CA ASP A 664 19.12 0.29 8.61
C ASP A 664 20.29 -0.44 9.29
N TYR A 665 20.20 -0.57 10.61
CA TYR A 665 21.10 -1.40 11.41
C TYR A 665 20.30 -2.41 12.21
N GLY A 666 20.46 -3.68 11.89
CA GLY A 666 19.77 -4.81 12.51
C GLY A 666 20.72 -5.66 13.33
N LEU A 667 20.34 -5.93 14.57
CA LEU A 667 21.02 -6.87 15.44
C LEU A 667 20.38 -8.25 15.26
N PRO A 668 21.13 -9.30 14.90
CA PRO A 668 20.62 -10.65 14.91
C PRO A 668 20.42 -11.11 16.35
N LEU A 669 19.23 -11.61 16.65
CA LEU A 669 18.90 -12.16 17.97
C LEU A 669 19.17 -13.66 18.06
N ILE A 670 19.30 -14.32 16.90
CA ILE A 670 19.71 -15.72 16.75
C ILE A 670 21.08 -15.72 16.09
N HIS A 671 22.04 -16.40 16.70
CA HIS A 671 23.38 -16.54 16.13
C HIS A 671 23.37 -17.55 14.99
N LEU A 672 24.12 -17.24 13.92
CA LEU A 672 24.36 -18.15 12.81
C LEU A 672 25.85 -18.40 12.70
N ASP A 673 26.24 -19.66 12.67
CA ASP A 673 27.66 -20.08 12.55
C ASP A 673 28.23 -19.81 11.14
N ASP A 674 27.36 -19.69 10.13
CA ASP A 674 27.71 -19.47 8.73
C ASP A 674 27.75 -17.98 8.33
N ARG A 675 27.75 -17.05 9.29
CA ARG A 675 27.92 -15.60 9.04
C ARG A 675 29.31 -15.31 8.49
N ARG A 676 29.36 -14.35 7.58
CA ARG A 676 30.58 -13.87 6.96
C ARG A 676 30.92 -12.46 7.42
N ASN A 677 32.09 -11.97 6.99
CA ASN A 677 32.56 -10.63 7.34
C ASN A 677 32.24 -9.64 6.19
N ASN A 678 30.97 -9.25 6.09
CA ASN A 678 30.49 -8.22 5.17
C ASN A 678 29.49 -7.29 5.87
N ALA A 679 29.10 -6.18 5.22
CA ALA A 679 28.20 -5.19 5.79
C ALA A 679 26.83 -5.77 6.18
N GLN A 680 26.24 -6.63 5.34
CA GLN A 680 24.93 -7.24 5.58
C GLN A 680 24.96 -8.21 6.76
N ASP A 681 25.98 -9.09 6.80
CA ASP A 681 26.16 -9.99 7.94
C ASP A 681 26.51 -9.25 9.23
N SER A 682 27.06 -8.03 9.13
CA SER A 682 27.21 -7.10 10.27
C SER A 682 25.90 -6.38 10.61
N GLY A 683 24.82 -6.61 9.87
CA GLY A 683 23.49 -6.04 10.09
C GLY A 683 23.29 -4.65 9.49
N PHE A 684 24.22 -4.16 8.68
CA PHE A 684 24.16 -2.84 8.09
C PHE A 684 23.61 -2.89 6.64
N TYR A 685 22.58 -2.09 6.40
CA TYR A 685 21.95 -1.96 5.09
C TYR A 685 21.80 -0.49 4.71
N PHE A 686 21.97 -0.21 3.41
CA PHE A 686 21.77 1.13 2.90
C PHE A 686 21.08 1.12 1.53
N SER A 687 20.40 2.22 1.22
CA SER A 687 19.85 2.50 -0.10
C SER A 687 19.83 4.01 -0.34
N VAL A 688 20.34 4.44 -1.48
CA VAL A 688 20.24 5.81 -2.00
C VAL A 688 19.46 5.76 -3.29
N ILE A 689 18.40 6.55 -3.39
CA ILE A 689 17.57 6.64 -4.60
C ILE A 689 17.57 8.09 -5.07
N VAL A 690 17.89 8.30 -6.34
CA VAL A 690 17.89 9.60 -7.00
C VAL A 690 16.83 9.60 -8.11
N ARG A 691 15.94 10.60 -8.11
CA ARG A 691 14.88 10.80 -9.11
C ARG A 691 15.10 12.12 -9.84
N PRO A 692 15.90 12.15 -10.92
CA PRO A 692 16.22 13.40 -11.59
C PRO A 692 15.05 14.00 -12.38
N LEU A 693 14.02 13.20 -12.74
CA LEU A 693 12.87 13.60 -13.55
C LEU A 693 11.55 13.14 -12.92
#